data_d48d948e522eff1a1776c5df36eaa6c1
#
_entry.id   d48d948e522eff1a1776c5df36eaa6c1
#
_cell.length_a   1.000
_cell.length_b   1.000
_cell.length_c   1.000
_cell.angle_alpha   90.00
_cell.angle_beta   90.00
_cell.angle_gamma   90.00
#
_symmetry.space_group_name_H-M   'P 1'
#
loop_
_entity.id
_entity.type
_entity.pdbx_description
1 polymer ?
#
loop_
_entity_poly.entity_id
_entity_poly.type
_entity_poly.pdbx_seq_one_letter_code
_entity_poly.pdbx_strand_id
1 'polypeptide(L)'
;MLLEKNIEKRKSLLYYLMFVGIMFLLPEHVEANEFIVKDGKAGAEIIIAENPTRMQKLAAEELQFFIHKISGANLMISTSVTDENLVKIYVGKSSYTDALKHSTEGLKYDAYHMISGNDYLVLLGNDEDASMKGPGDNIYKRDSKSSEEATEKWDKLVGHSRWVLPGRSRYQSYSRELGVRYNDQRGSLMAVYDLLRSLGARWYFPGEFGEVLPQTKTIALPKVKKTIHPDFPMRQITGSAYKFGKSNKRQALWMMRLGLGGLPVSGVHGINNIIHRDETRNDHPERFLLTRGKRAFAGHGKPCLSSKGLLEDNIKYVRTLFDVYGKESASVMPTDGFVTCACDLCKGEFTPELGARGVQSNHVWTYVNNVAKEVYQTHPNHKIVCLAYGSYVVSPSNIDRMSPNVYVMLNNGRGGFVDPELRDLSISRRNEWLKKLTSKQPFTTHGNYTWLGNSPVPWYIPHTIAEDIRSLKGICIGEYIEENCLRPGELRDDQPAPVKLAINHLNIYVTARLWWDADQDIDVLLNDYYKKFYGPAEKEMKAFFEYCEANVRTMARSKEQIQKALDLFGLAEEKVDKSSIYGQRVGLISKSLDSSRNLLRQLSVDRSNVSRFKPFRFDNDKEIVIDGDLEDPYWKRTRFGQLKSTNVENHKPKIKTLLKKGMSTSSLYLALICETEEGKQTEKLNKKKDDPSIWEGEYVDILIETDTHAYYQISISPNGELVDLKVNGEKQDFRWDSLAEYAIKKSENQWVLEIKIPFLTNNGDPNHKLDGRYPKGDKAPWYINVGRKRTKEGKPLLCSVAHTGVDSFHVIEKFARCFMGKSSAERAAKATAKPIPE
;
A
#
# COMPACT_ATOMS: atom_id res chain seq x y z
N MET A 1 51.42 -84.21 33.78
CA MET A 1 50.26 -84.29 32.81
C MET A 1 48.91 -83.97 33.43
N LEU A 2 48.59 -84.37 34.65
CA LEU A 2 47.27 -84.04 35.26
C LEU A 2 47.25 -82.66 35.98
N LEU A 3 48.39 -82.11 36.41
CA LEU A 3 48.50 -80.85 37.08
C LEU A 3 48.50 -79.61 36.01
N GLU A 4 49.08 -79.88 34.87
CA GLU A 4 49.12 -78.83 33.80
C GLU A 4 47.75 -78.61 33.15
N LYS A 5 46.90 -79.64 32.97
CA LYS A 5 45.54 -79.47 32.43
C LYS A 5 44.59 -78.71 33.35
N ASN A 6 44.84 -78.75 34.69
CA ASN A 6 44.06 -77.98 35.65
C ASN A 6 44.45 -76.50 35.72
N ILE A 7 45.69 -76.12 35.41
CA ILE A 7 46.15 -74.73 35.36
C ILE A 7 45.62 -74.05 34.04
N GLU A 8 45.61 -74.76 32.93
CA GLU A 8 45.04 -74.27 31.68
C GLU A 8 43.51 -74.03 31.74
N LYS A 9 42.82 -75.05 32.40
CA LYS A 9 41.36 -74.84 32.60
C LYS A 9 41.07 -73.67 33.57
N ARG A 10 41.84 -73.43 34.57
CA ARG A 10 41.68 -72.28 35.47
C ARG A 10 42.05 -70.91 34.78
N LYS A 11 43.05 -70.94 33.92
CA LYS A 11 43.41 -69.73 33.12
C LYS A 11 42.30 -69.44 32.09
N SER A 12 41.78 -70.48 31.42
CA SER A 12 40.67 -70.30 30.47
C SER A 12 39.38 -69.77 31.12
N LEU A 13 39.10 -70.29 32.38
CA LEU A 13 37.90 -69.81 33.11
C LEU A 13 38.11 -68.36 33.65
N LEU A 14 39.34 -68.01 34.05
CA LEU A 14 39.64 -66.60 34.44
C LEU A 14 39.56 -65.59 33.26
N TYR A 15 40.05 -66.07 32.08
CA TYR A 15 39.89 -65.21 30.82
C TYR A 15 38.44 -65.14 30.39
N TYR A 16 37.63 -66.16 30.55
CA TYR A 16 36.20 -66.12 30.27
C TYR A 16 35.46 -65.26 31.26
N LEU A 17 35.75 -65.26 32.52
CA LEU A 17 35.18 -64.38 33.55
C LEU A 17 35.67 -62.93 33.43
N MET A 18 36.91 -62.72 32.99
CA MET A 18 37.39 -61.32 32.65
C MET A 18 36.75 -60.84 31.38
N PHE A 19 36.50 -61.68 30.37
CA PHE A 19 35.86 -61.26 29.14
C PHE A 19 34.35 -60.99 29.30
N VAL A 20 33.71 -61.83 30.17
CA VAL A 20 32.29 -61.57 30.54
C VAL A 20 32.15 -60.40 31.49
N GLY A 21 33.12 -60.09 32.37
CA GLY A 21 33.15 -58.92 33.27
C GLY A 21 33.44 -57.64 32.54
N ILE A 22 34.19 -57.69 31.43
CA ILE A 22 34.47 -56.49 30.57
C ILE A 22 33.30 -56.20 29.61
N MET A 23 32.46 -57.20 29.27
CA MET A 23 31.29 -57.07 28.43
C MET A 23 30.13 -56.39 29.15
N PHE A 24 30.13 -56.27 30.49
CA PHE A 24 29.13 -55.55 31.28
C PHE A 24 29.58 -54.17 31.74
N LEU A 25 30.75 -53.66 31.30
CA LEU A 25 31.28 -52.32 31.58
C LEU A 25 31.51 -51.53 30.31
N LEU A 26 30.92 -51.91 29.18
CA LEU A 26 30.75 -50.92 28.07
C LEU A 26 29.64 -50.00 28.54
N PRO A 27 29.91 -48.67 28.59
CA PRO A 27 28.81 -47.73 28.80
C PRO A 27 27.76 -48.06 27.75
N GLU A 28 26.52 -48.26 28.17
CA GLU A 28 25.39 -48.20 27.21
C GLU A 28 25.65 -47.02 26.35
N HIS A 29 25.92 -47.26 25.07
CA HIS A 29 25.82 -46.20 24.10
C HIS A 29 24.37 -45.76 24.19
N VAL A 30 24.10 -44.73 24.97
CA VAL A 30 22.86 -43.99 24.87
C VAL A 30 22.80 -43.52 23.41
N GLU A 31 22.05 -44.27 22.59
CA GLU A 31 21.80 -43.81 21.23
C GLU A 31 21.20 -42.39 21.35
N ALA A 32 21.96 -41.42 20.87
CA ALA A 32 21.49 -40.04 20.89
C ALA A 32 20.11 -39.98 20.26
N ASN A 33 19.16 -39.38 20.93
CA ASN A 33 17.81 -39.29 20.41
C ASN A 33 17.82 -38.45 19.13
N GLU A 34 17.58 -39.10 17.98
CA GLU A 34 17.63 -38.46 16.66
C GLU A 34 16.29 -37.80 16.27
N PHE A 35 15.32 -37.75 17.18
CA PHE A 35 13.98 -37.29 16.86
C PHE A 35 13.52 -36.15 17.78
N ILE A 36 12.98 -35.09 17.17
CA ILE A 36 12.22 -34.05 17.87
C ILE A 36 10.86 -34.62 18.30
N VAL A 37 10.24 -35.42 17.44
CA VAL A 37 9.00 -36.17 17.71
C VAL A 37 9.14 -37.54 17.11
N LYS A 38 8.76 -38.58 17.85
CA LYS A 38 8.73 -39.98 17.39
C LYS A 38 7.37 -40.57 17.70
N ASP A 39 6.67 -41.03 16.67
CA ASP A 39 5.34 -41.67 16.76
C ASP A 39 4.31 -40.87 17.55
N GLY A 40 4.33 -39.51 17.37
CA GLY A 40 3.44 -38.58 18.06
C GLY A 40 3.82 -38.30 19.52
N LYS A 41 4.95 -38.81 20.01
CA LYS A 41 5.48 -38.54 21.35
C LYS A 41 6.63 -37.53 21.28
N ALA A 42 6.72 -36.68 22.29
CA ALA A 42 7.81 -35.69 22.42
C ALA A 42 9.14 -36.42 22.59
N GLY A 43 10.09 -36.17 21.73
CA GLY A 43 11.47 -36.61 21.80
C GLY A 43 12.45 -35.48 22.08
N ALA A 44 11.92 -34.26 22.27
CA ALA A 44 12.70 -33.05 22.54
C ALA A 44 12.05 -32.14 23.57
N GLU A 45 12.85 -31.30 24.21
CA GLU A 45 12.39 -30.16 25.03
C GLU A 45 12.94 -28.85 24.46
N ILE A 46 12.21 -27.74 24.70
CA ILE A 46 12.56 -26.39 24.28
C ILE A 46 13.16 -25.66 25.48
N ILE A 47 14.39 -25.15 25.32
CA ILE A 47 15.12 -24.48 26.40
C ILE A 47 15.36 -23.01 26.02
N ILE A 48 14.91 -22.10 26.90
CA ILE A 48 15.10 -20.64 26.78
C ILE A 48 15.93 -20.12 27.96
N ALA A 49 16.41 -18.90 27.89
CA ALA A 49 17.08 -18.25 28.99
C ALA A 49 16.16 -18.11 30.23
N GLU A 50 16.73 -18.01 31.45
CA GLU A 50 15.96 -17.71 32.68
C GLU A 50 15.21 -16.39 32.56
N ASN A 51 15.82 -15.38 31.94
CA ASN A 51 15.21 -14.07 31.67
C ASN A 51 15.14 -13.87 30.17
N PRO A 52 14.19 -14.51 29.48
CA PRO A 52 14.10 -14.45 28.05
C PRO A 52 13.57 -13.09 27.56
N THR A 53 14.04 -12.62 26.41
CA THR A 53 13.42 -11.50 25.70
C THR A 53 12.00 -11.86 25.27
N ARG A 54 11.18 -10.85 24.97
CA ARG A 54 9.81 -11.05 24.45
C ARG A 54 9.80 -11.95 23.22
N MET A 55 10.80 -11.78 22.34
CA MET A 55 10.90 -12.55 21.09
C MET A 55 11.38 -13.98 21.30
N GLN A 56 12.28 -14.23 22.25
CA GLN A 56 12.66 -15.61 22.62
C GLN A 56 11.47 -16.37 23.20
N LYS A 57 10.70 -15.74 24.08
CA LYS A 57 9.48 -16.33 24.62
C LYS A 57 8.48 -16.68 23.52
N LEU A 58 8.17 -15.72 22.65
CA LEU A 58 7.27 -15.95 21.52
C LEU A 58 7.80 -17.02 20.59
N ALA A 59 9.10 -17.07 20.32
CA ALA A 59 9.73 -18.07 19.48
C ALA A 59 9.53 -19.50 20.02
N ALA A 60 9.72 -19.69 21.32
CA ALA A 60 9.49 -20.99 21.98
C ALA A 60 8.00 -21.38 21.94
N GLU A 61 7.10 -20.45 22.21
CA GLU A 61 5.65 -20.65 22.16
C GLU A 61 5.17 -21.00 20.73
N GLU A 62 5.66 -20.30 19.69
CA GLU A 62 5.34 -20.60 18.28
C GLU A 62 5.91 -21.96 17.85
N LEU A 63 7.12 -22.32 18.28
CA LEU A 63 7.70 -23.64 18.01
C LEU A 63 6.84 -24.74 18.63
N GLN A 64 6.54 -24.64 19.92
CA GLN A 64 5.69 -25.61 20.64
C GLN A 64 4.32 -25.76 19.96
N PHE A 65 3.68 -24.61 19.66
CA PHE A 65 2.35 -24.57 19.05
C PHE A 65 2.32 -25.27 17.68
N PHE A 66 3.30 -24.97 16.81
CA PHE A 66 3.30 -25.57 15.47
C PHE A 66 3.76 -27.02 15.46
N ILE A 67 4.72 -27.42 16.29
CA ILE A 67 5.08 -28.85 16.44
C ILE A 67 3.87 -29.64 16.93
N HIS A 68 3.10 -29.11 17.89
CA HIS A 68 1.86 -29.76 18.32
C HIS A 68 0.84 -29.87 17.18
N LYS A 69 0.58 -28.81 16.42
CA LYS A 69 -0.35 -28.84 15.27
C LYS A 69 0.08 -29.80 14.17
N ILE A 70 1.39 -29.97 13.95
CA ILE A 70 1.96 -30.86 12.93
C ILE A 70 1.93 -32.31 13.35
N SER A 71 2.24 -32.63 14.61
CA SER A 71 2.54 -34.01 15.05
C SER A 71 1.59 -34.55 16.13
N GLY A 72 0.94 -33.64 16.86
CA GLY A 72 0.17 -33.96 18.07
C GLY A 72 1.04 -33.99 19.35
N ALA A 73 2.38 -33.98 19.24
CA ALA A 73 3.27 -33.97 20.39
C ALA A 73 3.35 -32.58 21.04
N ASN A 74 3.43 -32.56 22.37
CA ASN A 74 3.62 -31.33 23.13
C ASN A 74 5.02 -31.27 23.72
N LEU A 75 5.89 -30.41 23.18
CA LEU A 75 7.25 -30.21 23.70
C LEU A 75 7.17 -29.29 24.92
N MET A 76 7.90 -29.64 25.99
CA MET A 76 7.98 -28.82 27.18
C MET A 76 8.87 -27.59 26.91
N ILE A 77 8.47 -26.42 27.42
CA ILE A 77 9.33 -25.23 27.46
C ILE A 77 9.86 -25.10 28.88
N SER A 78 11.17 -24.99 29.02
CA SER A 78 11.84 -24.85 30.31
C SER A 78 13.00 -23.86 30.23
N THR A 79 13.56 -23.49 31.35
CA THR A 79 14.78 -22.68 31.46
C THR A 79 16.02 -23.52 31.80
N SER A 80 15.83 -24.80 32.04
CA SER A 80 16.89 -25.75 32.33
C SER A 80 16.60 -27.10 31.67
N VAL A 81 17.62 -27.91 31.42
CA VAL A 81 17.48 -29.29 30.97
C VAL A 81 16.69 -30.08 32.00
N THR A 82 15.64 -30.77 31.58
CA THR A 82 14.77 -31.52 32.47
C THR A 82 14.95 -33.03 32.28
N ASP A 83 15.37 -33.49 31.08
CA ASP A 83 15.67 -34.88 30.79
C ASP A 83 16.86 -34.98 29.81
N GLU A 84 17.95 -35.57 30.23
CA GLU A 84 19.15 -35.69 29.42
C GLU A 84 18.97 -36.61 28.19
N ASN A 85 17.96 -37.46 28.17
CA ASN A 85 17.66 -38.34 27.02
C ASN A 85 16.87 -37.65 25.90
N LEU A 86 16.30 -36.46 26.14
CA LEU A 86 15.58 -35.67 25.12
C LEU A 86 16.56 -34.86 24.27
N VAL A 87 16.20 -34.60 23.04
CA VAL A 87 16.85 -33.57 22.21
C VAL A 87 16.63 -32.19 22.83
N LYS A 88 17.68 -31.39 22.99
CA LYS A 88 17.60 -30.02 23.52
C LYS A 88 17.46 -29.04 22.41
N ILE A 89 16.33 -28.33 22.33
CA ILE A 89 16.14 -27.26 21.36
C ILE A 89 16.37 -25.91 22.07
N TYR A 90 17.56 -25.35 21.92
CA TYR A 90 17.94 -24.08 22.51
C TYR A 90 17.40 -22.93 21.63
N VAL A 91 16.51 -22.10 22.18
CA VAL A 91 15.90 -20.98 21.46
C VAL A 91 16.41 -19.65 22.06
N GLY A 92 17.22 -18.96 21.30
CA GLY A 92 17.84 -17.69 21.66
C GLY A 92 19.10 -17.85 22.50
N LYS A 93 19.71 -16.71 22.84
CA LYS A 93 20.94 -16.67 23.66
C LYS A 93 20.63 -17.10 25.09
N SER A 94 21.44 -18.00 25.62
CA SER A 94 21.38 -18.51 26.99
C SER A 94 22.75 -18.99 27.47
N SER A 95 22.92 -19.34 28.75
CA SER A 95 24.13 -19.95 29.26
C SER A 95 24.49 -21.25 28.51
N TYR A 96 23.52 -21.99 28.03
CA TYR A 96 23.73 -23.21 27.24
C TYR A 96 24.35 -22.94 25.87
N THR A 97 23.83 -21.91 25.14
CA THR A 97 24.40 -21.54 23.87
C THR A 97 25.79 -20.93 23.99
N ASP A 98 26.07 -20.21 25.10
CA ASP A 98 27.40 -19.69 25.41
C ASP A 98 28.39 -20.82 25.76
N ALA A 99 27.96 -21.86 26.52
CA ALA A 99 28.75 -23.05 26.78
C ALA A 99 29.09 -23.84 25.49
N LEU A 100 28.18 -23.87 24.53
CA LEU A 100 28.39 -24.45 23.19
C LEU A 100 29.22 -23.52 22.27
N LYS A 101 29.67 -22.35 22.78
CA LYS A 101 30.48 -21.34 22.04
C LYS A 101 29.77 -20.78 20.80
N HIS A 102 28.44 -20.66 20.84
CA HIS A 102 27.67 -20.00 19.80
C HIS A 102 27.42 -18.52 20.15
N SER A 103 27.81 -17.61 19.26
CA SER A 103 27.72 -16.15 19.45
C SER A 103 26.65 -15.58 18.54
N THR A 104 26.04 -14.48 18.98
CA THR A 104 25.15 -13.63 18.14
C THR A 104 25.92 -12.48 17.46
N GLU A 105 27.24 -12.42 17.62
CA GLU A 105 28.06 -11.40 17.02
C GLU A 105 27.92 -11.40 15.48
N GLY A 106 27.72 -10.23 14.88
CA GLY A 106 27.51 -10.08 13.44
C GLY A 106 26.09 -10.39 12.97
N LEU A 107 25.21 -10.96 13.80
CA LEU A 107 23.81 -11.18 13.46
C LEU A 107 23.03 -9.87 13.62
N LYS A 108 22.61 -9.26 12.51
CA LYS A 108 21.85 -8.02 12.48
C LYS A 108 20.55 -8.21 11.67
N TYR A 109 19.56 -7.38 11.96
CA TYR A 109 18.34 -7.27 11.16
C TYR A 109 17.59 -8.58 11.01
N ASP A 110 17.41 -9.30 12.13
CA ASP A 110 16.75 -10.60 12.23
C ASP A 110 17.57 -11.79 11.66
N ALA A 111 18.86 -11.61 11.37
CA ALA A 111 19.75 -12.72 11.00
C ALA A 111 19.87 -13.74 12.13
N TYR A 112 20.14 -14.99 11.78
CA TYR A 112 20.18 -16.09 12.73
C TYR A 112 21.13 -17.23 12.33
N HIS A 113 21.48 -18.04 13.33
CA HIS A 113 22.08 -19.35 13.19
C HIS A 113 21.05 -20.46 13.39
N MET A 114 21.17 -21.53 12.62
CA MET A 114 20.52 -22.80 12.87
C MET A 114 21.60 -23.88 12.84
N ILE A 115 21.86 -24.53 13.98
CA ILE A 115 23.00 -25.44 14.17
C ILE A 115 22.52 -26.64 14.97
N SER A 116 22.74 -27.85 14.46
CA SER A 116 22.48 -29.09 15.20
C SER A 116 23.77 -29.76 15.66
N GLY A 117 23.73 -30.40 16.81
CA GLY A 117 24.67 -31.39 17.27
C GLY A 117 24.07 -32.78 17.23
N ASN A 118 24.64 -33.70 18.04
CA ASN A 118 24.16 -35.09 18.10
C ASN A 118 22.77 -35.20 18.78
N ASP A 119 22.54 -34.38 19.82
CA ASP A 119 21.37 -34.40 20.69
C ASP A 119 20.79 -32.99 20.94
N TYR A 120 21.18 -32.00 20.13
CA TYR A 120 20.67 -30.66 20.29
C TYR A 120 20.44 -29.93 18.95
N LEU A 121 19.59 -28.92 19.01
CA LEU A 121 19.38 -27.95 17.96
C LEU A 121 19.44 -26.52 18.55
N VAL A 122 20.26 -25.65 17.98
CA VAL A 122 20.37 -24.24 18.35
C VAL A 122 19.65 -23.40 17.31
N LEU A 123 18.68 -22.61 17.75
CA LEU A 123 17.94 -21.61 16.98
C LEU A 123 18.26 -20.23 17.56
N LEU A 124 19.32 -19.59 17.06
CA LEU A 124 19.97 -18.46 17.71
C LEU A 124 19.99 -17.23 16.79
N GLY A 125 19.42 -16.14 17.22
CA GLY A 125 19.55 -14.84 16.60
C GLY A 125 19.85 -13.75 17.61
N ASN A 126 20.09 -12.54 17.14
CA ASN A 126 20.11 -11.39 18.02
C ASN A 126 18.66 -11.00 18.35
N ASP A 127 18.29 -11.13 19.62
CA ASP A 127 16.96 -10.77 20.13
C ASP A 127 17.13 -9.64 21.14
N GLU A 128 16.50 -8.51 20.86
CA GLU A 128 16.57 -7.34 21.71
C GLU A 128 15.18 -6.74 21.90
N ASP A 129 14.82 -6.53 23.15
CA ASP A 129 13.59 -5.85 23.53
C ASP A 129 13.71 -4.37 23.24
N ALA A 130 13.07 -3.90 22.18
CA ALA A 130 13.07 -2.49 21.84
C ALA A 130 12.55 -1.66 23.01
N SER A 131 13.39 -0.74 23.49
CA SER A 131 13.01 0.32 24.42
C SER A 131 13.12 1.65 23.71
N MET A 132 12.11 2.50 23.83
CA MET A 132 12.27 3.89 23.46
C MET A 132 12.88 4.62 24.65
N LYS A 133 13.93 5.38 24.40
CA LYS A 133 14.49 6.31 25.37
C LYS A 133 13.72 7.63 25.26
N GLY A 134 13.58 8.35 26.37
CA GLY A 134 13.00 9.70 26.38
C GLY A 134 11.52 9.79 26.76
N PRO A 135 10.98 11.01 26.86
CA PRO A 135 9.58 11.25 27.21
C PRO A 135 8.63 10.55 26.25
N GLY A 136 7.65 9.82 26.80
CA GLY A 136 6.62 9.16 25.98
C GLY A 136 6.87 7.68 25.67
N ASP A 137 7.92 7.08 26.18
CA ASP A 137 8.21 5.64 25.99
C ASP A 137 7.06 4.75 26.48
N ASN A 138 6.38 5.15 27.54
CA ASN A 138 5.29 4.38 28.15
C ASN A 138 3.88 4.84 27.77
N ILE A 139 3.71 5.69 26.75
CA ILE A 139 2.38 6.14 26.30
C ILE A 139 1.66 5.02 25.53
N TYR A 140 1.56 3.83 26.11
CA TYR A 140 0.75 2.73 25.59
C TYR A 140 -0.67 2.73 26.13
N LYS A 141 -0.88 3.35 27.25
CA LYS A 141 -2.21 3.65 27.77
C LYS A 141 -2.69 4.92 27.06
N ARG A 142 -3.78 4.83 26.34
CA ARG A 142 -4.51 5.99 25.78
C ARG A 142 -5.21 6.79 26.86
N ASP A 143 -4.67 6.85 28.08
CA ASP A 143 -5.19 7.82 29.00
C ASP A 143 -4.62 9.20 28.63
N SER A 144 -5.48 10.20 28.66
CA SER A 144 -5.14 11.58 28.34
C SER A 144 -4.03 12.08 29.26
N LYS A 145 -4.05 11.68 30.52
CA LYS A 145 -3.13 12.13 31.58
C LYS A 145 -1.68 11.72 31.29
N SER A 146 -1.40 10.44 31.01
CA SER A 146 -0.05 9.99 30.66
C SER A 146 0.49 10.65 29.38
N SER A 147 -0.41 10.96 28.44
CA SER A 147 -0.06 11.67 27.21
C SER A 147 0.28 13.14 27.46
N GLU A 148 -0.44 13.79 28.35
CA GLU A 148 -0.22 15.18 28.77
C GLU A 148 1.09 15.30 29.54
N GLU A 149 1.30 14.48 30.56
CA GLU A 149 2.55 14.44 31.35
C GLU A 149 3.80 14.22 30.48
N ALA A 150 3.72 13.34 29.49
CA ALA A 150 4.84 13.10 28.58
C ALA A 150 5.06 14.30 27.64
N THR A 151 3.99 14.97 27.22
CA THR A 151 4.07 16.18 26.40
C THR A 151 4.70 17.32 27.21
N GLU A 152 4.31 17.51 28.45
CA GLU A 152 4.91 18.52 29.36
C GLU A 152 6.40 18.26 29.58
N LYS A 153 6.79 17.00 29.84
CA LYS A 153 8.21 16.61 29.96
C LYS A 153 8.99 16.90 28.70
N TRP A 154 8.39 16.65 27.52
CA TRP A 154 8.97 16.94 26.23
C TRP A 154 9.12 18.44 26.01
N ASP A 155 8.08 19.23 26.23
CA ASP A 155 8.08 20.67 26.05
C ASP A 155 9.11 21.35 26.98
N LYS A 156 9.27 20.83 28.22
CA LYS A 156 10.32 21.27 29.16
C LYS A 156 11.72 20.91 28.64
N LEU A 157 11.91 19.72 28.08
CA LEU A 157 13.19 19.24 27.53
C LEU A 157 13.64 20.12 26.36
N VAL A 158 12.74 20.42 25.42
CA VAL A 158 13.06 21.21 24.23
C VAL A 158 12.95 22.73 24.44
N GLY A 159 12.45 23.18 25.60
CA GLY A 159 12.31 24.57 26.00
C GLY A 159 11.13 25.34 25.36
N HIS A 160 10.20 24.63 24.74
CA HIS A 160 9.01 25.20 24.10
C HIS A 160 7.94 24.16 23.76
N SER A 161 6.71 24.59 23.48
CA SER A 161 5.56 23.73 23.14
C SER A 161 5.31 23.57 21.61
N ARG A 162 6.24 24.00 20.75
CA ARG A 162 6.03 24.03 19.29
C ARG A 162 6.15 22.68 18.60
N TRP A 163 6.96 21.76 19.12
CA TRP A 163 7.24 20.48 18.47
C TRP A 163 6.36 19.35 18.98
N VAL A 164 5.98 18.46 18.10
CA VAL A 164 5.23 17.26 18.46
C VAL A 164 6.15 16.29 19.18
N LEU A 165 5.67 15.73 20.31
CA LEU A 165 6.35 14.68 21.05
C LEU A 165 6.71 13.50 20.15
N PRO A 166 7.98 13.10 20.03
CA PRO A 166 8.38 11.88 19.35
C PRO A 166 7.74 10.65 19.99
N GLY A 167 7.34 9.69 19.20
CA GLY A 167 6.64 8.48 19.72
C GLY A 167 5.11 8.57 19.67
N ARG A 168 4.50 9.75 19.52
CA ARG A 168 3.10 9.88 19.08
C ARG A 168 2.88 9.42 17.64
N SER A 169 3.94 9.06 16.93
CA SER A 169 3.84 8.52 15.60
C SER A 169 2.93 7.29 15.62
N ARG A 170 1.82 7.40 14.93
CA ARG A 170 0.77 6.37 14.76
C ARG A 170 1.30 5.08 14.10
N TYR A 171 2.61 5.01 13.85
CA TYR A 171 3.29 3.97 13.09
C TYR A 171 4.02 2.92 13.96
N GLN A 172 3.99 3.03 15.29
CA GLN A 172 4.48 1.96 16.14
C GLN A 172 3.35 0.95 16.37
N SER A 173 3.33 -0.05 15.51
CA SER A 173 2.40 -1.16 15.63
C SER A 173 2.79 -2.05 16.80
N TYR A 174 1.90 -2.16 17.75
CA TYR A 174 1.95 -3.13 18.83
C TYR A 174 0.90 -4.19 18.58
N SER A 175 1.26 -5.42 18.81
CA SER A 175 0.30 -6.37 19.31
C SER A 175 0.30 -6.31 20.83
N ARG A 176 -0.66 -5.61 21.43
CA ARG A 176 -0.82 -5.58 22.88
C ARG A 176 -1.08 -6.96 23.45
N GLU A 177 -1.78 -7.78 22.71
CA GLU A 177 -2.15 -9.14 23.08
C GLU A 177 -0.93 -10.06 23.12
N LEU A 178 0.04 -9.88 22.22
CA LEU A 178 1.29 -10.61 22.21
C LEU A 178 2.37 -9.99 23.12
N GLY A 179 2.16 -8.79 23.62
CA GLY A 179 3.15 -8.07 24.40
C GLY A 179 4.43 -7.69 23.66
N VAL A 180 4.44 -7.76 22.31
CA VAL A 180 5.63 -7.53 21.46
C VAL A 180 5.60 -6.18 20.77
N ARG A 181 6.79 -5.63 20.48
CA ARG A 181 6.99 -4.35 19.81
C ARG A 181 7.44 -4.55 18.36
N TYR A 182 7.04 -3.65 17.47
CA TYR A 182 7.42 -3.72 16.05
C TYR A 182 8.95 -3.71 15.85
N ASN A 183 9.66 -2.95 16.66
CA ASN A 183 11.11 -2.80 16.58
C ASN A 183 11.88 -3.81 17.44
N ASP A 184 11.19 -4.75 18.12
CA ASP A 184 11.90 -5.85 18.81
C ASP A 184 12.73 -6.62 17.77
N GLN A 185 14.00 -6.87 18.06
CA GLN A 185 14.81 -7.76 17.24
C GLN A 185 14.41 -9.21 17.51
N ARG A 186 14.33 -10.03 16.46
CA ARG A 186 13.63 -11.31 16.51
C ARG A 186 14.34 -12.43 15.74
N GLY A 187 15.67 -12.42 15.78
CA GLY A 187 16.48 -13.37 15.01
C GLY A 187 16.17 -14.82 15.35
N SER A 188 16.00 -15.17 16.64
CA SER A 188 15.66 -16.54 17.06
C SER A 188 14.24 -16.94 16.62
N LEU A 189 13.29 -16.02 16.60
CA LEU A 189 11.95 -16.27 16.05
C LEU A 189 12.02 -16.57 14.53
N MET A 190 12.91 -15.90 13.80
CA MET A 190 13.10 -16.18 12.37
C MET A 190 13.72 -17.57 12.15
N ALA A 191 14.66 -17.98 13.02
CA ALA A 191 15.21 -19.33 12.99
C ALA A 191 14.11 -20.40 13.22
N VAL A 192 13.19 -20.16 14.17
CA VAL A 192 12.03 -21.03 14.40
C VAL A 192 11.14 -21.11 13.16
N TYR A 193 10.80 -19.98 12.57
CA TYR A 193 9.97 -20.01 11.36
C TYR A 193 10.67 -20.66 10.16
N ASP A 194 11.98 -20.56 10.06
CA ASP A 194 12.71 -21.23 9.01
C ASP A 194 12.75 -22.77 9.23
N LEU A 195 12.94 -23.22 10.47
CA LEU A 195 12.79 -24.63 10.83
C LEU A 195 11.38 -25.14 10.45
N LEU A 196 10.33 -24.44 10.85
CA LEU A 196 8.95 -24.82 10.53
C LEU A 196 8.69 -24.84 9.01
N ARG A 197 9.25 -23.88 8.26
CA ARG A 197 9.17 -23.89 6.79
C ARG A 197 9.89 -25.10 6.18
N SER A 198 11.02 -25.50 6.74
CA SER A 198 11.76 -26.69 6.28
C SER A 198 10.95 -27.97 6.52
N LEU A 199 10.12 -28.00 7.55
CA LEU A 199 9.16 -29.08 7.81
C LEU A 199 7.94 -29.04 6.87
N GLY A 200 7.75 -27.96 6.09
CA GLY A 200 6.66 -27.81 5.13
C GLY A 200 5.58 -26.80 5.53
N ALA A 201 5.67 -26.16 6.70
CA ALA A 201 4.70 -25.15 7.11
C ALA A 201 4.75 -23.90 6.19
N ARG A 202 3.58 -23.34 5.90
CA ARG A 202 3.43 -22.10 5.12
C ARG A 202 2.34 -21.22 5.70
N TRP A 203 2.48 -19.90 5.54
CA TRP A 203 1.54 -18.88 6.02
C TRP A 203 1.22 -17.89 4.89
N TYR A 204 0.37 -18.32 3.95
CA TYR A 204 0.04 -17.52 2.77
C TYR A 204 -0.94 -16.38 3.05
N PHE A 205 -1.72 -16.49 4.12
CA PHE A 205 -2.75 -15.54 4.52
C PHE A 205 -2.83 -15.42 6.05
N PRO A 206 -3.39 -14.35 6.65
CA PRO A 206 -3.53 -14.24 8.11
C PRO A 206 -4.43 -15.31 8.73
N GLY A 207 -3.96 -15.90 9.83
CA GLY A 207 -4.70 -16.89 10.61
C GLY A 207 -4.74 -18.29 9.98
N GLU A 208 -5.55 -19.17 10.55
CA GLU A 208 -5.64 -20.58 10.15
C GLU A 208 -6.04 -20.79 8.69
N PHE A 209 -6.86 -19.88 8.17
CA PHE A 209 -7.23 -19.87 6.74
C PHE A 209 -6.01 -19.88 5.81
N GLY A 210 -4.95 -19.18 6.19
CA GLY A 210 -3.70 -19.08 5.42
C GLY A 210 -2.65 -20.10 5.78
N GLU A 211 -2.84 -20.85 6.84
CA GLU A 211 -1.89 -21.85 7.30
C GLU A 211 -1.98 -23.14 6.47
N VAL A 212 -0.84 -23.61 6.02
CA VAL A 212 -0.68 -24.95 5.46
C VAL A 212 0.34 -25.68 6.30
N LEU A 213 -0.08 -26.74 6.96
CA LEU A 213 0.75 -27.52 7.86
C LEU A 213 0.79 -28.98 7.40
N PRO A 214 1.97 -29.60 7.32
CA PRO A 214 2.07 -31.02 7.12
C PRO A 214 1.50 -31.77 8.33
N GLN A 215 1.05 -32.96 8.11
CA GLN A 215 0.66 -33.89 9.20
C GLN A 215 1.65 -35.02 9.22
N THR A 216 2.45 -35.11 10.30
CA THR A 216 3.42 -36.19 10.50
C THR A 216 3.52 -36.56 11.97
N LYS A 217 3.66 -37.82 12.28
CA LYS A 217 3.85 -38.29 13.64
C LYS A 217 5.33 -38.40 14.04
N THR A 218 6.23 -38.20 13.07
CA THR A 218 7.68 -38.31 13.33
C THR A 218 8.41 -37.16 12.69
N ILE A 219 9.22 -36.47 13.47
CA ILE A 219 10.06 -35.31 13.07
C ILE A 219 11.49 -35.64 13.52
N ALA A 220 12.37 -35.89 12.58
CA ALA A 220 13.79 -36.13 12.87
C ALA A 220 14.49 -34.83 13.29
N LEU A 221 15.55 -34.92 14.08
CA LEU A 221 16.48 -33.83 14.33
C LEU A 221 17.19 -33.48 13.02
N PRO A 222 17.05 -32.23 12.50
CA PRO A 222 17.66 -31.87 11.24
C PRO A 222 19.20 -31.77 11.38
N LYS A 223 19.94 -32.36 10.45
CA LYS A 223 21.39 -32.16 10.34
C LYS A 223 21.66 -30.85 9.62
N VAL A 224 21.95 -29.78 10.38
CA VAL A 224 22.06 -28.41 9.82
C VAL A 224 23.15 -27.59 10.51
N LYS A 225 23.88 -26.84 9.72
CA LYS A 225 24.77 -25.76 10.16
C LYS A 225 24.72 -24.62 9.16
N LYS A 226 23.91 -23.63 9.45
CA LYS A 226 23.74 -22.46 8.56
C LYS A 226 23.60 -21.16 9.32
N THR A 227 24.05 -20.08 8.67
CA THR A 227 23.81 -18.70 9.06
C THR A 227 23.04 -18.02 7.94
N ILE A 228 21.94 -17.40 8.29
CA ILE A 228 21.07 -16.71 7.33
C ILE A 228 21.02 -15.22 7.65
N HIS A 229 21.29 -14.42 6.66
CA HIS A 229 21.12 -12.97 6.66
C HIS A 229 20.07 -12.62 5.59
N PRO A 230 19.13 -11.72 5.88
CA PRO A 230 18.23 -11.25 4.84
C PRO A 230 19.02 -10.39 3.81
N ASP A 231 18.73 -10.53 2.53
CA ASP A 231 19.31 -9.69 1.48
C ASP A 231 18.94 -8.21 1.66
N PHE A 232 17.75 -7.96 2.24
CA PHE A 232 17.25 -6.63 2.52
C PHE A 232 17.06 -6.43 4.03
N PRO A 233 17.94 -5.64 4.69
CA PRO A 233 17.80 -5.30 6.11
C PRO A 233 16.46 -4.68 6.48
N MET A 234 15.91 -3.80 5.63
CA MET A 234 14.63 -3.12 5.83
C MET A 234 13.53 -3.83 5.05
N ARG A 235 12.54 -4.39 5.75
CA ARG A 235 11.44 -5.18 5.16
C ARG A 235 10.10 -4.70 5.71
N GLN A 236 9.66 -3.53 5.24
CA GLN A 236 8.51 -2.83 5.83
C GLN A 236 7.31 -2.80 4.89
N ILE A 237 6.21 -3.43 5.31
CA ILE A 237 4.89 -3.22 4.73
C ILE A 237 4.04 -2.51 5.78
N THR A 238 3.57 -1.32 5.46
CA THR A 238 2.77 -0.49 6.37
C THR A 238 1.46 -0.11 5.72
N GLY A 239 0.40 -0.14 6.45
CA GLY A 239 -0.92 0.19 5.94
C GLY A 239 -1.87 0.72 6.99
N SER A 240 -3.11 0.90 6.60
CA SER A 240 -4.18 1.38 7.48
C SER A 240 -4.38 0.50 8.70
N ALA A 241 -4.08 -0.79 8.60
CA ALA A 241 -4.16 -1.73 9.72
C ALA A 241 -3.10 -1.49 10.80
N TYR A 242 -1.92 -0.96 10.44
CA TYR A 242 -0.89 -0.58 11.40
C TYR A 242 -1.14 0.77 12.07
N LYS A 243 -1.86 1.67 11.40
CA LYS A 243 -2.02 3.07 11.85
C LYS A 243 -2.73 3.22 13.18
N PHE A 244 -3.38 2.20 13.73
CA PHE A 244 -4.35 2.40 14.80
C PHE A 244 -4.08 1.65 16.11
N GLY A 245 -2.92 1.02 16.28
CA GLY A 245 -2.59 0.32 17.54
C GLY A 245 -3.60 -0.76 17.93
N LYS A 246 -4.39 -1.22 16.97
CA LYS A 246 -5.34 -2.31 17.04
C LYS A 246 -4.93 -3.39 16.03
N SER A 247 -3.62 -3.62 15.84
CA SER A 247 -3.21 -4.79 15.09
C SER A 247 -3.69 -5.99 15.89
N ASN A 248 -4.62 -6.72 15.32
CA ASN A 248 -5.07 -7.99 15.82
C ASN A 248 -3.85 -8.92 15.88
N LYS A 249 -3.75 -9.75 16.90
CA LYS A 249 -2.77 -10.82 17.09
C LYS A 249 -2.53 -11.60 15.80
N ARG A 250 -3.60 -11.99 15.14
CA ARG A 250 -3.62 -12.72 13.87
C ARG A 250 -2.81 -12.04 12.76
N GLN A 251 -2.99 -10.73 12.59
CA GLN A 251 -2.23 -9.96 11.60
C GLN A 251 -0.76 -9.81 12.00
N ALA A 252 -0.48 -9.48 13.26
CA ALA A 252 0.87 -9.31 13.75
C ALA A 252 1.68 -10.61 13.61
N LEU A 253 1.10 -11.76 13.98
CA LEU A 253 1.73 -13.07 13.79
C LEU A 253 1.98 -13.38 12.30
N TRP A 254 1.00 -13.15 11.43
CA TRP A 254 1.19 -13.39 9.99
C TRP A 254 2.37 -12.59 9.43
N MET A 255 2.49 -11.33 9.81
CA MET A 255 3.59 -10.49 9.32
C MET A 255 4.95 -10.92 9.88
N MET A 256 5.03 -11.34 11.15
CA MET A 256 6.24 -11.93 11.71
C MET A 256 6.59 -13.25 11.02
N ARG A 257 5.62 -14.11 10.75
CA ARG A 257 5.80 -15.39 10.01
C ARG A 257 6.25 -15.17 8.57
N LEU A 258 5.89 -14.03 7.95
CA LEU A 258 6.44 -13.60 6.67
C LEU A 258 7.87 -13.03 6.78
N GLY A 259 8.37 -12.79 7.99
CA GLY A 259 9.69 -12.22 8.22
C GLY A 259 9.79 -10.73 7.96
N LEU A 260 8.68 -9.99 8.06
CA LEU A 260 8.64 -8.53 7.89
C LEU A 260 9.24 -7.84 9.13
N GLY A 261 9.98 -6.73 8.93
CA GLY A 261 10.63 -5.95 9.97
C GLY A 261 12.07 -5.57 9.65
N GLY A 262 13.02 -5.95 10.53
CA GLY A 262 14.44 -5.65 10.38
C GLY A 262 14.80 -4.21 10.74
N LEU A 263 15.62 -3.56 9.91
CA LEU A 263 16.10 -2.19 10.14
C LEU A 263 14.94 -1.19 10.16
N PRO A 264 14.70 -0.49 11.28
CA PRO A 264 13.72 0.58 11.32
C PRO A 264 14.30 1.83 10.65
N VAL A 265 13.74 2.24 9.52
CA VAL A 265 14.06 3.52 8.89
C VAL A 265 12.95 4.51 9.18
N SER A 266 13.32 5.75 9.53
CA SER A 266 12.35 6.82 9.77
C SER A 266 11.48 7.03 8.54
N GLY A 267 10.17 7.09 8.78
CA GLY A 267 9.17 7.17 7.72
C GLY A 267 9.13 8.52 7.00
N VAL A 268 8.00 8.80 6.41
CA VAL A 268 7.70 9.98 5.59
C VAL A 268 7.27 11.18 6.44
N HIS A 269 7.28 12.39 5.86
CA HIS A 269 6.71 13.64 6.40
C HIS A 269 7.26 14.11 7.74
N GLY A 270 8.59 13.96 7.97
CA GLY A 270 9.23 14.31 9.26
C GLY A 270 9.09 15.78 9.66
N ILE A 271 9.05 16.71 8.71
CA ILE A 271 8.86 18.14 8.97
C ILE A 271 7.53 18.42 9.69
N ASN A 272 6.51 17.57 9.52
CA ASN A 272 5.25 17.75 10.24
C ASN A 272 5.41 17.86 11.76
N ASN A 273 6.40 17.19 12.32
CA ASN A 273 6.62 17.18 13.76
C ASN A 273 7.02 18.54 14.33
N ILE A 274 7.56 19.44 13.52
CA ILE A 274 8.01 20.78 13.96
C ILE A 274 7.07 21.90 13.53
N ILE A 275 6.07 21.63 12.67
CA ILE A 275 5.13 22.65 12.18
C ILE A 275 3.66 22.33 12.47
N HIS A 276 3.36 21.19 13.10
CA HIS A 276 1.96 20.75 13.24
C HIS A 276 1.18 21.47 14.34
N ARG A 277 1.85 21.93 15.39
CA ARG A 277 1.20 22.58 16.53
C ARG A 277 0.78 24.03 16.21
N ASP A 278 -0.28 24.48 16.87
CA ASP A 278 -0.83 25.83 16.68
C ASP A 278 0.14 26.93 17.15
N GLU A 279 0.95 26.65 18.16
CA GLU A 279 2.02 27.55 18.64
C GLU A 279 3.00 27.88 17.49
N THR A 280 3.36 26.91 16.65
CA THR A 280 4.22 27.20 15.49
C THR A 280 3.51 28.08 14.47
N ARG A 281 2.20 27.90 14.28
CA ARG A 281 1.40 28.71 13.32
C ARG A 281 1.25 30.14 13.79
N ASN A 282 1.07 30.34 15.08
CA ASN A 282 0.87 31.65 15.70
C ASN A 282 2.18 32.44 15.79
N ASP A 283 3.25 31.79 16.27
CA ASP A 283 4.51 32.47 16.57
C ASP A 283 5.40 32.61 15.34
N HIS A 284 5.29 31.68 14.38
CA HIS A 284 6.20 31.55 13.24
C HIS A 284 5.46 31.30 11.90
N PRO A 285 4.53 32.17 11.50
CA PRO A 285 3.79 31.98 10.23
C PRO A 285 4.68 31.95 8.99
N GLU A 286 5.89 32.57 9.03
CA GLU A 286 6.86 32.55 7.94
C GLU A 286 7.45 31.14 7.65
N ARG A 287 7.29 30.18 8.57
CA ARG A 287 7.71 28.79 8.37
C ARG A 287 6.77 28.01 7.46
N PHE A 288 5.61 28.59 7.14
CA PHE A 288 4.62 27.98 6.27
C PHE A 288 4.65 28.61 4.88
N LEU A 289 4.49 27.78 3.86
CA LEU A 289 4.47 28.27 2.49
C LEU A 289 3.33 29.26 2.25
N LEU A 290 3.58 30.23 1.38
CA LEU A 290 2.59 31.19 0.89
C LEU A 290 1.98 30.65 -0.40
N THR A 291 0.66 30.54 -0.46
CA THR A 291 -0.08 30.17 -1.67
C THR A 291 -1.35 31.00 -1.77
N ARG A 292 -1.66 31.50 -2.94
CA ARG A 292 -2.84 32.35 -3.18
C ARG A 292 -2.99 33.49 -2.15
N GLY A 293 -1.87 34.12 -1.78
CA GLY A 293 -1.83 35.21 -0.81
C GLY A 293 -2.03 34.83 0.67
N LYS A 294 -2.11 33.53 0.98
CA LYS A 294 -2.32 33.04 2.36
C LYS A 294 -1.27 31.99 2.75
N ARG A 295 -0.93 31.94 4.03
CA ARG A 295 -0.09 30.88 4.59
C ARG A 295 -0.87 29.57 4.68
N ALA A 296 -0.25 28.46 4.28
CA ALA A 296 -0.90 27.16 4.18
C ALA A 296 -0.89 26.40 5.51
N PHE A 297 -1.80 26.75 6.41
CA PHE A 297 -1.95 26.16 7.75
C PHE A 297 -2.82 24.89 7.77
N ALA A 298 -3.65 24.66 6.73
CA ALA A 298 -4.62 23.57 6.71
C ALA A 298 -3.98 22.19 6.91
N GLY A 299 -4.65 21.31 7.63
CA GLY A 299 -4.18 19.99 7.97
C GLY A 299 -2.90 20.03 8.80
N HIS A 300 -1.85 19.36 8.31
CA HIS A 300 -0.54 19.35 8.97
C HIS A 300 0.30 20.62 8.69
N GLY A 301 -0.23 21.57 7.92
CA GLY A 301 0.53 22.72 7.41
C GLY A 301 1.46 22.33 6.25
N LYS A 302 1.91 23.30 5.49
CA LYS A 302 2.87 23.11 4.39
C LYS A 302 4.12 23.95 4.69
N PRO A 303 5.34 23.36 4.71
CA PRO A 303 6.55 24.07 5.08
C PRO A 303 7.04 25.02 4.00
N CYS A 304 7.60 26.19 4.38
CA CYS A 304 8.40 27.04 3.52
C CYS A 304 9.88 26.64 3.68
N LEU A 305 10.43 25.89 2.72
CA LEU A 305 11.78 25.35 2.82
C LEU A 305 12.89 26.41 2.72
N SER A 306 12.59 27.63 2.27
CA SER A 306 13.52 28.77 2.31
C SER A 306 13.51 29.51 3.65
N SER A 307 12.68 29.11 4.63
CA SER A 307 12.67 29.70 5.96
C SER A 307 13.89 29.24 6.76
N LYS A 308 14.77 30.19 7.13
CA LYS A 308 15.95 29.90 7.95
C LYS A 308 15.56 29.32 9.32
N GLY A 309 14.53 29.87 9.96
CA GLY A 309 14.09 29.39 11.27
C GLY A 309 13.51 27.96 11.20
N LEU A 310 12.88 27.57 10.09
CA LEU A 310 12.46 26.19 9.86
C LEU A 310 13.67 25.23 9.73
N LEU A 311 14.71 25.65 8.99
CA LEU A 311 15.93 24.86 8.83
C LEU A 311 16.63 24.64 10.19
N GLU A 312 16.80 25.70 10.96
CA GLU A 312 17.40 25.66 12.30
C GLU A 312 16.64 24.77 13.27
N ASP A 313 15.31 24.89 13.30
CA ASP A 313 14.47 24.04 14.13
C ASP A 313 14.54 22.57 13.71
N ASN A 314 14.58 22.29 12.42
CA ASN A 314 14.68 20.91 11.92
C ASN A 314 16.01 20.25 12.29
N ILE A 315 17.12 20.99 12.20
CA ILE A 315 18.44 20.52 12.64
C ILE A 315 18.43 20.19 14.14
N LYS A 316 17.92 21.10 14.97
CA LYS A 316 17.80 20.90 16.41
C LYS A 316 16.91 19.71 16.75
N TYR A 317 15.74 19.62 16.12
CA TYR A 317 14.80 18.50 16.32
C TYR A 317 15.44 17.16 15.97
N VAL A 318 16.13 17.05 14.83
CA VAL A 318 16.81 15.83 14.39
C VAL A 318 17.91 15.42 15.38
N ARG A 319 18.75 16.36 15.82
CA ARG A 319 19.77 16.10 16.87
C ARG A 319 19.12 15.59 18.16
N THR A 320 18.04 16.22 18.61
CA THR A 320 17.28 15.76 19.79
C THR A 320 16.73 14.35 19.63
N LEU A 321 16.30 13.96 18.43
CA LEU A 321 15.86 12.57 18.16
C LEU A 321 17.02 11.58 18.34
N PHE A 322 18.21 11.93 17.95
CA PHE A 322 19.40 11.08 18.07
C PHE A 322 19.87 11.02 19.52
N ASP A 323 20.03 12.15 20.17
CA ASP A 323 20.56 12.24 21.53
C ASP A 323 19.63 11.67 22.60
N VAL A 324 18.34 12.00 22.52
CA VAL A 324 17.36 11.66 23.56
C VAL A 324 16.69 10.31 23.31
N TYR A 325 16.36 10.02 22.04
CA TYR A 325 15.59 8.81 21.69
C TYR A 325 16.45 7.69 21.11
N GLY A 326 17.75 7.92 20.91
CA GLY A 326 18.65 6.94 20.32
C GLY A 326 18.21 6.50 18.90
N LYS A 327 17.56 7.39 18.15
CA LYS A 327 17.17 7.06 16.77
C LYS A 327 18.38 7.00 15.88
N GLU A 328 18.47 5.99 15.02
CA GLU A 328 19.55 5.89 14.02
C GLU A 328 19.27 6.70 12.75
N SER A 329 18.00 7.08 12.54
CA SER A 329 17.59 7.85 11.37
C SER A 329 16.45 8.82 11.68
N ALA A 330 16.40 9.92 10.93
CA ALA A 330 15.33 10.92 11.01
C ALA A 330 14.85 11.33 9.62
N SER A 331 13.53 11.44 9.44
CA SER A 331 12.94 11.94 8.19
C SER A 331 12.86 13.47 8.22
N VAL A 332 13.30 14.10 7.13
CA VAL A 332 13.16 15.53 6.89
C VAL A 332 12.32 15.81 5.64
N MET A 333 11.46 14.86 5.28
CA MET A 333 10.55 14.97 4.15
C MET A 333 9.48 16.04 4.42
N PRO A 334 9.14 16.90 3.43
CA PRO A 334 8.00 17.82 3.49
C PRO A 334 6.66 17.09 3.67
N THR A 335 5.62 17.84 4.04
CA THR A 335 4.24 17.33 4.12
C THR A 335 3.73 16.82 2.78
N ASP A 336 2.83 15.83 2.81
CA ASP A 336 2.20 15.32 1.61
C ASP A 336 1.49 16.43 0.81
N GLY A 337 1.43 16.27 -0.52
CA GLY A 337 0.89 17.28 -1.40
C GLY A 337 1.68 18.60 -1.36
N PHE A 338 2.99 18.57 -1.21
CA PHE A 338 3.87 19.73 -1.22
C PHE A 338 3.72 20.49 -2.54
N VAL A 339 3.43 21.80 -2.44
CA VAL A 339 3.16 22.70 -3.57
C VAL A 339 4.16 23.85 -3.59
N THR A 340 4.18 24.60 -4.69
CA THR A 340 5.05 25.75 -4.88
C THR A 340 4.73 26.86 -3.89
N CYS A 341 5.75 27.39 -3.20
CA CYS A 341 5.64 28.57 -2.33
C CYS A 341 5.82 29.84 -3.14
N ALA A 342 4.93 30.82 -2.94
CA ALA A 342 4.93 32.10 -3.63
C ALA A 342 5.53 33.24 -2.79
N CYS A 343 6.24 32.98 -1.69
CA CYS A 343 6.91 34.02 -0.91
C CYS A 343 8.20 34.48 -1.59
N ASP A 344 8.68 35.68 -1.22
CA ASP A 344 9.87 36.28 -1.82
C ASP A 344 11.13 35.42 -1.66
N LEU A 345 11.26 34.70 -0.55
CA LEU A 345 12.38 33.79 -0.30
C LEU A 345 12.41 32.58 -1.23
N CYS A 346 11.25 32.16 -1.75
CA CYS A 346 11.12 31.00 -2.63
C CYS A 346 11.06 31.40 -4.12
N LYS A 347 11.12 32.69 -4.43
CA LYS A 347 11.08 33.19 -5.80
C LYS A 347 12.32 32.75 -6.55
N GLY A 348 12.15 32.02 -7.64
CA GLY A 348 13.26 31.47 -8.45
C GLY A 348 13.82 30.14 -8.00
N GLU A 349 13.33 29.54 -6.90
CA GLU A 349 13.81 28.25 -6.37
C GLU A 349 13.28 27.02 -7.14
N PHE A 350 12.43 27.24 -8.15
CA PHE A 350 11.85 26.16 -8.95
C PHE A 350 12.59 25.97 -10.27
N THR A 351 12.67 24.73 -10.70
CA THR A 351 13.43 24.31 -11.88
C THR A 351 12.50 23.66 -12.91
N PRO A 352 11.75 24.46 -13.71
CA PRO A 352 10.80 23.95 -14.70
C PRO A 352 11.43 23.00 -15.75
N GLU A 353 12.73 23.14 -16.00
CA GLU A 353 13.52 22.35 -16.96
C GLU A 353 13.56 20.87 -16.56
N LEU A 354 13.45 20.55 -15.26
CA LEU A 354 13.35 19.19 -14.76
C LEU A 354 11.93 18.58 -14.92
N GLY A 355 11.01 19.32 -15.56
CA GLY A 355 9.64 18.90 -15.82
C GLY A 355 8.79 18.79 -14.55
N ALA A 356 7.51 18.44 -14.70
CA ALA A 356 6.55 18.40 -13.59
C ALA A 356 6.97 17.45 -12.44
N ARG A 357 7.75 16.43 -12.73
CA ARG A 357 8.24 15.43 -11.74
C ARG A 357 9.54 15.87 -11.05
N GLY A 358 10.18 16.94 -11.51
CA GLY A 358 11.45 17.44 -10.98
C GLY A 358 11.44 18.94 -10.64
N VAL A 359 10.36 19.65 -10.92
CA VAL A 359 10.29 21.12 -10.79
C VAL A 359 10.66 21.65 -9.40
N GLN A 360 10.52 20.85 -8.36
CA GLN A 360 10.88 21.20 -6.98
C GLN A 360 12.14 20.46 -6.48
N SER A 361 12.80 19.67 -7.33
CA SER A 361 13.92 18.82 -6.90
C SER A 361 15.07 19.63 -6.32
N ASN A 362 15.52 20.69 -7.01
CA ASN A 362 16.60 21.52 -6.53
C ASN A 362 16.28 22.16 -5.17
N HIS A 363 15.11 22.73 -5.02
CA HIS A 363 14.68 23.37 -3.77
C HIS A 363 14.59 22.38 -2.58
N VAL A 364 13.86 21.28 -2.77
CA VAL A 364 13.66 20.28 -1.69
C VAL A 364 14.98 19.62 -1.30
N TRP A 365 15.78 19.19 -2.28
CA TRP A 365 16.99 18.45 -1.98
C TRP A 365 18.13 19.35 -1.48
N THR A 366 18.14 20.64 -1.82
CA THR A 366 19.03 21.63 -1.17
C THR A 366 18.72 21.74 0.31
N TYR A 367 17.44 21.85 0.68
CA TYR A 367 17.02 21.87 2.08
C TYR A 367 17.45 20.58 2.84
N VAL A 368 17.14 19.42 2.27
CA VAL A 368 17.51 18.13 2.85
C VAL A 368 19.02 18.01 3.04
N ASN A 369 19.79 18.40 2.03
CA ASN A 369 21.25 18.32 2.07
C ASN A 369 21.87 19.31 3.09
N ASN A 370 21.26 20.48 3.28
CA ASN A 370 21.69 21.45 4.29
C ASN A 370 21.45 20.91 5.71
N VAL A 371 20.27 20.34 6.00
CA VAL A 371 20.03 19.66 7.28
C VAL A 371 21.04 18.53 7.47
N ALA A 372 21.27 17.72 6.44
CA ALA A 372 22.18 16.59 6.52
C ALA A 372 23.63 17.00 6.80
N LYS A 373 24.15 18.03 6.12
CA LYS A 373 25.50 18.57 6.32
C LYS A 373 25.72 19.05 7.76
N GLU A 374 24.77 19.82 8.30
CA GLU A 374 24.84 20.32 9.66
C GLU A 374 24.79 19.21 10.72
N VAL A 375 23.92 18.25 10.51
CA VAL A 375 23.78 17.08 11.40
C VAL A 375 25.01 16.18 11.30
N TYR A 376 25.59 16.01 10.13
CA TYR A 376 26.78 15.18 9.90
C TYR A 376 27.99 15.60 10.75
N GLN A 377 28.14 16.88 11.04
CA GLN A 377 29.23 17.42 11.86
C GLN A 377 29.23 16.84 13.28
N THR A 378 28.06 16.53 13.83
CA THR A 378 27.88 16.04 15.21
C THR A 378 27.46 14.57 15.29
N HIS A 379 26.79 14.07 14.23
CA HIS A 379 26.21 12.72 14.18
C HIS A 379 26.53 12.01 12.86
N PRO A 380 27.83 11.73 12.58
CA PRO A 380 28.22 11.19 11.26
C PRO A 380 27.69 9.80 10.96
N ASN A 381 27.34 9.01 11.98
CA ASN A 381 26.80 7.65 11.82
C ASN A 381 25.28 7.59 11.70
N HIS A 382 24.57 8.73 11.87
CA HIS A 382 23.13 8.81 11.82
C HIS A 382 22.64 9.24 10.43
N LYS A 383 21.44 8.84 10.05
CA LYS A 383 20.92 8.99 8.70
C LYS A 383 19.81 10.03 8.60
N ILE A 384 19.87 10.86 7.59
CA ILE A 384 18.82 11.81 7.20
C ILE A 384 18.05 11.23 6.01
N VAL A 385 16.77 10.95 6.20
CA VAL A 385 15.93 10.28 5.23
C VAL A 385 14.96 11.25 4.59
N CYS A 386 14.83 11.19 3.27
CA CYS A 386 13.77 11.88 2.55
C CYS A 386 13.24 11.01 1.40
N LEU A 387 11.92 10.94 1.27
CA LEU A 387 11.28 10.29 0.14
C LEU A 387 11.38 11.17 -1.10
N ALA A 388 12.01 10.67 -2.15
CA ALA A 388 11.96 11.26 -3.49
C ALA A 388 10.57 10.94 -4.09
N TYR A 389 9.72 11.97 -4.18
CA TYR A 389 8.30 11.79 -4.42
C TYR A 389 7.71 12.97 -5.21
N GLY A 390 6.59 12.73 -5.91
CA GLY A 390 5.81 13.78 -6.55
C GLY A 390 6.65 14.65 -7.50
N SER A 391 6.69 15.96 -7.23
CA SER A 391 7.38 16.99 -8.01
C SER A 391 8.89 17.11 -7.70
N TYR A 392 9.43 16.30 -6.79
CA TYR A 392 10.85 16.23 -6.42
C TYR A 392 11.39 14.78 -6.43
N VAL A 393 10.79 13.91 -7.24
CA VAL A 393 11.23 12.53 -7.41
C VAL A 393 12.48 12.41 -8.28
N VAL A 394 12.74 13.39 -9.15
CA VAL A 394 13.94 13.47 -9.97
C VAL A 394 15.11 13.94 -9.12
N SER A 395 16.32 13.44 -9.37
CA SER A 395 17.52 13.91 -8.67
C SER A 395 17.80 15.40 -8.96
N PRO A 396 18.31 16.18 -7.99
CA PRO A 396 18.59 17.60 -8.19
C PRO A 396 19.72 17.82 -9.20
N SER A 397 19.62 18.86 -10.02
CA SER A 397 20.65 19.24 -10.97
C SER A 397 21.75 20.14 -10.37
N ASN A 398 21.45 20.83 -9.27
CA ASN A 398 22.34 21.79 -8.60
C ASN A 398 23.20 21.16 -7.49
N ILE A 399 23.14 19.85 -7.27
CA ILE A 399 23.95 19.14 -6.28
C ILE A 399 24.66 17.99 -6.99
N ASP A 400 25.98 17.98 -7.00
CA ASP A 400 26.76 16.90 -7.59
C ASP A 400 26.80 15.66 -6.68
N ARG A 401 27.03 15.87 -5.38
CA ARG A 401 27.07 14.82 -4.36
C ARG A 401 26.33 15.24 -3.11
N MET A 402 25.46 14.35 -2.62
CA MET A 402 24.79 14.51 -1.35
C MET A 402 25.75 14.33 -0.16
N SER A 403 25.39 14.89 1.00
CA SER A 403 26.08 14.59 2.27
C SER A 403 26.07 13.08 2.53
N PRO A 404 27.18 12.51 3.09
CA PRO A 404 27.30 11.06 3.26
C PRO A 404 26.21 10.40 4.12
N ASN A 405 25.54 11.18 4.95
CA ASN A 405 24.45 10.71 5.80
C ASN A 405 23.05 10.84 5.17
N VAL A 406 22.95 11.28 3.91
CA VAL A 406 21.65 11.33 3.19
C VAL A 406 21.27 9.94 2.71
N TYR A 407 20.06 9.53 3.09
CA TYR A 407 19.41 8.33 2.60
C TYR A 407 18.19 8.71 1.78
N VAL A 408 18.20 8.34 0.51
CA VAL A 408 17.06 8.58 -0.39
C VAL A 408 16.13 7.39 -0.36
N MET A 409 14.86 7.64 -0.02
CA MET A 409 13.79 6.68 -0.23
C MET A 409 13.13 7.02 -1.57
N LEU A 410 13.33 6.22 -2.61
CA LEU A 410 12.81 6.53 -3.96
C LEU A 410 11.43 5.91 -4.15
N ASN A 411 10.47 6.73 -4.56
CA ASN A 411 9.18 6.19 -5.04
C ASN A 411 9.40 5.39 -6.34
N ASN A 412 9.40 4.08 -6.21
CA ASN A 412 9.82 3.15 -7.26
C ASN A 412 8.71 2.90 -8.31
N GLY A 413 7.44 3.04 -7.93
CA GLY A 413 6.32 2.86 -8.86
C GLY A 413 6.19 1.46 -9.47
N ARG A 414 6.66 0.41 -8.76
CA ARG A 414 6.69 -1.01 -9.23
C ARG A 414 5.37 -1.48 -9.83
N GLY A 415 4.22 -1.01 -9.34
CA GLY A 415 2.92 -1.32 -9.94
C GLY A 415 2.79 -0.94 -11.41
N GLY A 416 3.58 0.02 -11.88
CA GLY A 416 3.64 0.43 -13.28
C GLY A 416 4.65 -0.36 -14.15
N PHE A 417 5.46 -1.25 -13.57
CA PHE A 417 6.55 -1.95 -14.29
C PHE A 417 6.07 -2.99 -15.29
N VAL A 418 4.81 -3.33 -15.26
CA VAL A 418 4.15 -4.08 -16.33
C VAL A 418 4.15 -3.31 -17.67
N ASP A 419 4.42 -2.00 -17.62
CA ASP A 419 4.69 -1.15 -18.79
C ASP A 419 6.21 -0.95 -18.92
N PRO A 420 6.86 -1.46 -19.98
CA PRO A 420 8.30 -1.36 -20.16
C PRO A 420 8.84 0.08 -20.13
N GLU A 421 8.12 1.04 -20.73
CA GLU A 421 8.54 2.45 -20.75
C GLU A 421 8.57 3.04 -19.35
N LEU A 422 7.56 2.72 -18.51
CA LEU A 422 7.52 3.18 -17.11
C LEU A 422 8.59 2.49 -16.26
N ARG A 423 8.86 1.21 -16.52
CA ARG A 423 9.93 0.46 -15.87
C ARG A 423 11.29 1.07 -16.19
N ASP A 424 11.60 1.27 -17.47
CA ASP A 424 12.88 1.81 -17.93
C ASP A 424 13.11 3.23 -17.40
N LEU A 425 12.07 4.07 -17.39
CA LEU A 425 12.12 5.40 -16.79
C LEU A 425 12.41 5.34 -15.28
N SER A 426 11.83 4.39 -14.57
CA SER A 426 12.05 4.22 -13.12
C SER A 426 13.48 3.75 -12.82
N ILE A 427 13.99 2.80 -13.62
CA ILE A 427 15.39 2.32 -13.55
C ILE A 427 16.38 3.44 -13.87
N SER A 428 16.15 4.21 -14.92
CA SER A 428 16.96 5.36 -15.29
C SER A 428 17.02 6.38 -14.14
N ARG A 429 15.89 6.72 -13.56
CA ARG A 429 15.80 7.64 -12.42
C ARG A 429 16.56 7.11 -11.20
N ARG A 430 16.45 5.82 -10.91
CA ARG A 430 17.21 5.15 -9.85
C ARG A 430 18.72 5.30 -10.09
N ASN A 431 19.19 5.07 -11.30
CA ASN A 431 20.59 5.18 -11.66
C ASN A 431 21.12 6.62 -11.52
N GLU A 432 20.32 7.64 -11.89
CA GLU A 432 20.69 9.04 -11.67
C GLU A 432 20.81 9.38 -10.17
N TRP A 433 19.91 8.86 -9.33
CA TRP A 433 20.04 9.01 -7.89
C TRP A 433 21.30 8.36 -7.33
N LEU A 434 21.62 7.15 -7.75
CA LEU A 434 22.83 6.44 -7.28
C LEU A 434 24.12 7.21 -7.60
N LYS A 435 24.17 7.95 -8.69
CA LYS A 435 25.32 8.83 -9.01
C LYS A 435 25.50 9.99 -8.02
N LYS A 436 24.42 10.43 -7.39
CA LYS A 436 24.41 11.54 -6.42
C LYS A 436 24.74 11.10 -4.98
N LEU A 437 24.62 9.83 -4.67
CA LEU A 437 24.79 9.30 -3.33
C LEU A 437 26.24 8.89 -3.06
N THR A 438 26.69 9.03 -1.82
CA THR A 438 28.10 8.86 -1.44
C THR A 438 28.33 7.68 -0.52
N SER A 439 27.34 7.23 0.24
CA SER A 439 27.47 6.08 1.14
C SER A 439 27.34 4.75 0.39
N LYS A 440 27.81 3.67 0.99
CA LYS A 440 27.50 2.31 0.55
C LYS A 440 26.03 2.00 0.90
N GLN A 441 25.23 1.60 -0.06
CA GLN A 441 23.81 1.31 0.13
C GLN A 441 22.98 2.47 0.76
N PRO A 442 23.03 3.67 0.21
CA PRO A 442 22.34 4.86 0.78
C PRO A 442 20.89 4.97 0.34
N PHE A 443 20.31 3.91 -0.14
CA PHE A 443 19.10 3.91 -0.95
C PHE A 443 18.07 2.94 -0.39
N THR A 444 16.83 3.38 -0.32
CA THR A 444 15.66 2.54 -0.07
C THR A 444 14.61 2.80 -1.15
N THR A 445 13.65 1.93 -1.31
CA THR A 445 12.51 2.18 -2.17
C THR A 445 11.22 2.34 -1.38
N HIS A 446 10.33 3.14 -1.96
CA HIS A 446 8.95 3.27 -1.51
C HIS A 446 8.02 2.74 -2.60
N GLY A 447 7.07 1.91 -2.22
CA GLY A 447 6.08 1.36 -3.13
C GLY A 447 4.68 1.41 -2.55
N ASN A 448 3.70 1.43 -3.44
CA ASN A 448 2.28 1.34 -3.12
C ASN A 448 1.53 0.44 -4.11
N TYR A 449 2.22 -0.53 -4.70
CA TYR A 449 1.61 -1.43 -5.69
C TYR A 449 0.47 -2.29 -5.12
N THR A 450 0.42 -2.49 -3.81
CA THR A 450 -0.69 -3.16 -3.14
C THR A 450 -2.00 -2.38 -3.20
N TRP A 451 -1.96 -1.08 -3.53
CA TRP A 451 -3.17 -0.28 -3.78
C TRP A 451 -3.90 -0.71 -5.05
N LEU A 452 -3.23 -1.44 -5.95
CA LEU A 452 -3.82 -2.00 -7.16
C LEU A 452 -4.87 -3.10 -6.87
N GLY A 453 -5.03 -3.53 -5.63
CA GLY A 453 -6.17 -4.34 -5.18
C GLY A 453 -7.54 -3.67 -5.35
N ASN A 454 -7.58 -2.37 -5.68
CA ASN A 454 -8.78 -1.68 -6.13
C ASN A 454 -8.98 -1.73 -7.65
N SER A 455 -8.09 -2.38 -8.40
CA SER A 455 -8.27 -2.60 -9.84
C SER A 455 -9.54 -3.40 -10.12
N PRO A 456 -10.29 -3.10 -11.18
CA PRO A 456 -11.45 -3.89 -11.58
C PRO A 456 -11.08 -5.28 -12.10
N VAL A 457 -9.80 -5.55 -12.37
CA VAL A 457 -9.27 -6.85 -12.76
C VAL A 457 -8.14 -7.29 -11.81
N PRO A 458 -7.89 -8.59 -11.67
CA PRO A 458 -6.81 -9.10 -10.83
C PRO A 458 -5.46 -8.52 -11.24
N TRP A 459 -4.70 -8.01 -10.26
CA TRP A 459 -3.38 -7.40 -10.48
C TRP A 459 -2.29 -8.25 -9.82
N TYR A 460 -1.96 -9.36 -10.45
CA TYR A 460 -0.87 -10.24 -10.02
C TYR A 460 0.36 -9.94 -10.84
N ILE A 461 1.48 -9.69 -10.20
CA ILE A 461 2.74 -9.31 -10.83
C ILE A 461 3.97 -9.95 -10.15
N PRO A 462 3.91 -11.22 -9.73
CA PRO A 462 4.98 -11.84 -8.95
C PRO A 462 6.32 -11.89 -9.69
N HIS A 463 6.34 -12.13 -11.01
CA HIS A 463 7.58 -12.13 -11.79
C HIS A 463 8.18 -10.73 -11.93
N THR A 464 7.34 -9.72 -12.16
CA THR A 464 7.77 -8.31 -12.16
C THR A 464 8.36 -7.89 -10.80
N ILE A 465 7.77 -8.35 -9.70
CA ILE A 465 8.28 -8.13 -8.34
C ILE A 465 9.65 -8.79 -8.19
N ALA A 466 9.79 -10.05 -8.63
CA ALA A 466 11.04 -10.80 -8.51
C ALA A 466 12.17 -10.16 -9.32
N GLU A 467 11.90 -9.77 -10.56
CA GLU A 467 12.87 -9.09 -11.43
C GLU A 467 13.39 -7.78 -10.80
N ASP A 468 12.47 -6.94 -10.29
CA ASP A 468 12.85 -5.67 -9.68
C ASP A 468 13.60 -5.85 -8.36
N ILE A 469 13.11 -6.72 -7.45
CA ILE A 469 13.79 -6.97 -6.17
C ILE A 469 15.20 -7.52 -6.40
N ARG A 470 15.38 -8.46 -7.33
CA ARG A 470 16.70 -8.98 -7.69
C ARG A 470 17.63 -7.86 -8.18
N SER A 471 17.11 -6.92 -8.98
CA SER A 471 17.87 -5.77 -9.47
C SER A 471 18.26 -4.77 -8.38
N LEU A 472 17.61 -4.82 -7.23
CA LEU A 472 17.89 -3.96 -6.06
C LEU A 472 18.88 -4.59 -5.08
N LYS A 473 19.18 -5.89 -5.20
CA LYS A 473 20.13 -6.58 -4.31
C LYS A 473 21.49 -5.91 -4.33
N GLY A 474 22.04 -5.65 -3.16
CA GLY A 474 23.37 -5.04 -3.00
C GLY A 474 23.42 -3.51 -3.17
N ILE A 475 22.40 -2.88 -3.77
CA ILE A 475 22.34 -1.42 -3.92
C ILE A 475 21.28 -0.77 -3.03
N CYS A 476 20.31 -1.55 -2.54
CA CYS A 476 19.18 -1.09 -1.73
C CYS A 476 19.22 -1.77 -0.36
N ILE A 477 19.00 -1.01 0.72
CA ILE A 477 18.90 -1.58 2.07
C ILE A 477 17.53 -2.17 2.37
N GLY A 478 16.55 -1.93 1.50
CA GLY A 478 15.20 -2.47 1.63
C GLY A 478 14.11 -1.53 1.18
N GLU A 479 12.91 -1.92 1.50
CA GLU A 479 11.71 -1.28 0.95
C GLU A 479 10.70 -0.92 2.03
N TYR A 480 10.02 0.18 1.77
CA TYR A 480 8.83 0.63 2.49
C TYR A 480 7.62 0.55 1.55
N ILE A 481 6.73 -0.40 1.79
CA ILE A 481 5.52 -0.61 0.99
C ILE A 481 4.31 -0.10 1.75
N GLU A 482 3.57 0.83 1.17
CA GLU A 482 2.26 1.22 1.70
C GLU A 482 1.19 0.23 1.24
N GLU A 483 0.50 -0.36 2.21
CA GLU A 483 -0.56 -1.33 2.01
C GLU A 483 -1.92 -0.64 2.28
N ASN A 484 -2.92 -0.89 1.43
CA ASN A 484 -4.28 -0.35 1.54
C ASN A 484 -5.35 -1.46 1.47
N CYS A 485 -4.96 -2.72 1.60
CA CYS A 485 -5.87 -3.86 1.48
C CYS A 485 -6.63 -4.15 2.78
N LEU A 486 -6.17 -3.61 3.91
CA LEU A 486 -6.71 -3.91 5.22
C LEU A 486 -7.19 -2.65 5.91
N ARG A 487 -8.46 -2.63 6.31
CA ARG A 487 -8.99 -1.59 7.20
C ARG A 487 -8.84 -2.03 8.68
N PRO A 488 -8.73 -1.08 9.61
CA PRO A 488 -8.76 -1.39 11.03
C PRO A 488 -10.01 -2.20 11.38
N GLY A 489 -9.82 -3.38 11.99
CA GLY A 489 -10.92 -4.26 12.40
C GLY A 489 -11.39 -5.28 11.35
N GLU A 490 -10.92 -5.24 10.10
CA GLU A 490 -11.28 -6.25 9.07
C GLU A 490 -10.61 -7.62 9.29
N LEU A 491 -9.63 -7.73 10.18
CA LEU A 491 -8.94 -8.99 10.52
C LEU A 491 -9.29 -9.50 11.92
N ARG A 492 -10.48 -9.25 12.40
CA ARG A 492 -10.94 -9.82 13.66
C ARG A 492 -11.11 -11.34 13.50
N ASP A 493 -10.87 -12.08 14.57
CA ASP A 493 -10.95 -13.56 14.54
C ASP A 493 -12.35 -14.07 14.23
N ASP A 494 -13.37 -13.24 14.52
CA ASP A 494 -14.78 -13.50 14.25
C ASP A 494 -15.25 -13.04 12.85
N GLN A 495 -14.35 -12.48 12.02
CA GLN A 495 -14.69 -11.98 10.69
C GLN A 495 -14.12 -12.86 9.57
N PRO A 496 -14.83 -12.98 8.43
CA PRO A 496 -14.31 -13.67 7.27
C PRO A 496 -13.05 -12.98 6.71
N ALA A 497 -12.28 -13.73 5.95
CA ALA A 497 -11.08 -13.23 5.29
C ALA A 497 -11.36 -12.01 4.40
N PRO A 498 -10.56 -10.93 4.48
CA PRO A 498 -10.82 -9.69 3.73
C PRO A 498 -10.66 -9.91 2.22
N VAL A 499 -11.70 -9.58 1.46
CA VAL A 499 -11.72 -9.74 -0.01
C VAL A 499 -10.61 -8.94 -0.70
N LYS A 500 -10.28 -7.75 -0.20
CA LYS A 500 -9.21 -6.93 -0.79
C LYS A 500 -7.82 -7.55 -0.64
N LEU A 501 -7.58 -8.28 0.46
CA LEU A 501 -6.33 -9.01 0.65
C LEU A 501 -6.23 -10.23 -0.27
N ALA A 502 -7.36 -10.80 -0.69
CA ALA A 502 -7.40 -11.95 -1.59
C ALA A 502 -6.60 -11.71 -2.88
N ILE A 503 -6.64 -10.51 -3.43
CA ILE A 503 -5.88 -10.16 -4.64
C ILE A 503 -4.40 -9.94 -4.32
N ASN A 504 -4.09 -9.32 -3.19
CA ASN A 504 -2.74 -8.85 -2.89
C ASN A 504 -1.88 -9.81 -2.06
N HIS A 505 -2.47 -10.82 -1.39
CA HIS A 505 -1.70 -11.69 -0.50
C HIS A 505 -0.52 -12.38 -1.18
N LEU A 506 -0.69 -12.79 -2.45
CA LEU A 506 0.37 -13.42 -3.23
C LEU A 506 1.51 -12.45 -3.52
N ASN A 507 1.22 -11.21 -3.95
CA ASN A 507 2.22 -10.18 -4.17
C ASN A 507 2.99 -9.86 -2.88
N ILE A 508 2.29 -9.80 -1.74
CA ILE A 508 2.88 -9.57 -0.40
C ILE A 508 3.77 -10.76 0.00
N TYR A 509 3.28 -11.98 -0.17
CA TYR A 509 4.04 -13.20 0.16
C TYR A 509 5.33 -13.29 -0.66
N VAL A 510 5.24 -13.12 -1.97
CA VAL A 510 6.40 -13.14 -2.88
C VAL A 510 7.40 -12.05 -2.49
N THR A 511 6.94 -10.82 -2.27
CA THR A 511 7.80 -9.72 -1.82
C THR A 511 8.54 -10.07 -0.53
N ALA A 512 7.82 -10.56 0.47
CA ALA A 512 8.39 -10.90 1.77
C ALA A 512 9.45 -12.02 1.66
N ARG A 513 9.21 -13.03 0.81
CA ARG A 513 10.18 -14.12 0.59
C ARG A 513 11.44 -13.66 -0.12
N LEU A 514 11.28 -12.82 -1.15
CA LEU A 514 12.40 -12.29 -1.93
C LEU A 514 13.22 -11.25 -1.15
N TRP A 515 12.68 -10.60 -0.13
CA TRP A 515 13.48 -9.73 0.75
C TRP A 515 14.46 -10.51 1.64
N TRP A 516 14.16 -11.79 1.90
CA TRP A 516 15.08 -12.68 2.62
C TRP A 516 16.15 -13.27 1.69
N ASP A 517 15.76 -13.64 0.49
CA ASP A 517 16.63 -14.23 -0.52
C ASP A 517 16.08 -13.85 -1.91
N ALA A 518 16.70 -12.84 -2.51
CA ALA A 518 16.29 -12.31 -3.81
C ALA A 518 16.59 -13.25 -4.97
N ASP A 519 17.49 -14.21 -4.77
CA ASP A 519 17.90 -15.17 -5.79
C ASP A 519 16.99 -16.41 -5.84
N GLN A 520 15.98 -16.49 -4.95
CA GLN A 520 14.99 -17.56 -5.01
C GLN A 520 14.37 -17.67 -6.40
N ASP A 521 14.25 -18.89 -6.87
CA ASP A 521 13.49 -19.18 -8.09
C ASP A 521 12.01 -18.90 -7.84
N ILE A 522 11.48 -17.91 -8.57
CA ILE A 522 10.09 -17.46 -8.43
C ILE A 522 9.09 -18.55 -8.85
N ASP A 523 9.41 -19.36 -9.87
CA ASP A 523 8.53 -20.42 -10.34
C ASP A 523 8.43 -21.56 -9.31
N VAL A 524 9.55 -21.89 -8.65
CA VAL A 524 9.55 -22.86 -7.53
C VAL A 524 8.69 -22.35 -6.38
N LEU A 525 8.80 -21.06 -6.04
CA LEU A 525 8.02 -20.44 -4.98
C LEU A 525 6.51 -20.44 -5.30
N LEU A 526 6.15 -20.08 -6.54
CA LEU A 526 4.76 -20.05 -7.00
C LEU A 526 4.16 -21.45 -7.12
N ASN A 527 4.90 -22.44 -7.63
CA ASN A 527 4.44 -23.83 -7.72
C ASN A 527 4.18 -24.42 -6.32
N ASP A 528 5.06 -24.15 -5.32
CA ASP A 528 4.81 -24.53 -3.93
C ASP A 528 3.52 -23.90 -3.39
N TYR A 529 3.28 -22.62 -3.70
CA TYR A 529 2.06 -21.90 -3.33
C TYR A 529 0.81 -22.52 -3.99
N TYR A 530 0.78 -22.73 -5.29
CA TYR A 530 -0.41 -23.26 -5.97
C TYR A 530 -0.74 -24.65 -5.44
N LYS A 531 0.25 -25.53 -5.33
CA LYS A 531 0.10 -26.88 -4.83
C LYS A 531 -0.44 -26.91 -3.41
N LYS A 532 0.16 -26.17 -2.51
CA LYS A 532 -0.17 -26.23 -1.08
C LYS A 532 -1.44 -25.46 -0.73
N PHE A 533 -1.67 -24.31 -1.38
CA PHE A 533 -2.77 -23.44 -1.00
C PHE A 533 -4.09 -23.82 -1.66
N TYR A 534 -4.04 -24.33 -2.90
CA TYR A 534 -5.25 -24.69 -3.66
C TYR A 534 -5.44 -26.19 -3.85
N GLY A 535 -4.45 -27.04 -3.54
CA GLY A 535 -4.57 -28.49 -3.55
C GLY A 535 -5.15 -29.07 -4.84
N PRO A 536 -6.38 -29.61 -4.83
CA PRO A 536 -6.99 -30.20 -6.04
C PRO A 536 -7.12 -29.24 -7.23
N ALA A 537 -7.21 -27.93 -7.00
CA ALA A 537 -7.29 -26.89 -8.04
C ALA A 537 -5.93 -26.27 -8.38
N GLU A 538 -4.81 -26.89 -8.04
CA GLU A 538 -3.45 -26.40 -8.28
C GLU A 538 -3.24 -25.93 -9.71
N LYS A 539 -3.56 -26.79 -10.69
CA LYS A 539 -3.30 -26.54 -12.12
C LYS A 539 -4.16 -25.42 -12.68
N GLU A 540 -5.42 -25.43 -12.32
CA GLU A 540 -6.41 -24.45 -12.78
C GLU A 540 -6.14 -23.06 -12.19
N MET A 541 -5.83 -23.00 -10.90
CA MET A 541 -5.45 -21.75 -10.24
C MET A 541 -4.13 -21.20 -10.79
N LYS A 542 -3.13 -22.07 -11.04
CA LYS A 542 -1.89 -21.66 -11.72
C LYS A 542 -2.20 -21.04 -13.08
N ALA A 543 -2.97 -21.71 -13.92
CA ALA A 543 -3.35 -21.21 -15.23
C ALA A 543 -4.10 -19.87 -15.16
N PHE A 544 -4.98 -19.71 -14.18
CA PHE A 544 -5.67 -18.44 -13.94
C PHE A 544 -4.71 -17.31 -13.55
N PHE A 545 -3.80 -17.51 -12.59
CA PHE A 545 -2.86 -16.50 -12.12
C PHE A 545 -1.86 -16.09 -13.22
N GLU A 546 -1.30 -17.07 -13.93
CA GLU A 546 -0.36 -16.83 -15.03
C GLU A 546 -1.04 -16.06 -16.18
N TYR A 547 -2.28 -16.42 -16.53
CA TYR A 547 -3.05 -15.68 -17.52
C TYR A 547 -3.33 -14.24 -17.07
N CYS A 548 -3.69 -14.02 -15.80
CA CYS A 548 -3.90 -12.69 -15.25
C CYS A 548 -2.62 -11.84 -15.30
N GLU A 549 -1.47 -12.39 -14.92
CA GLU A 549 -0.19 -11.69 -14.99
C GLU A 549 0.21 -11.32 -16.40
N ALA A 550 0.12 -12.27 -17.34
CA ALA A 550 0.45 -12.04 -18.75
C ALA A 550 -0.43 -10.96 -19.41
N ASN A 551 -1.66 -10.77 -18.94
CA ASN A 551 -2.62 -9.85 -19.53
C ASN A 551 -2.93 -8.62 -18.65
N VAL A 552 -2.26 -8.45 -17.52
CA VAL A 552 -2.56 -7.41 -16.52
C VAL A 552 -2.63 -6.00 -17.10
N ARG A 553 -1.83 -5.69 -18.12
CA ARG A 553 -1.76 -4.37 -18.78
C ARG A 553 -3.00 -4.06 -19.61
N THR A 554 -3.61 -5.05 -20.22
CA THR A 554 -4.66 -4.89 -21.25
C THR A 554 -6.02 -5.40 -20.81
N MET A 555 -6.05 -6.32 -19.83
CA MET A 555 -7.26 -7.04 -19.41
C MET A 555 -8.43 -6.11 -19.08
N ALA A 556 -8.19 -5.01 -18.36
CA ALA A 556 -9.25 -4.06 -17.98
C ALA A 556 -9.96 -3.38 -19.18
N ARG A 557 -9.50 -3.64 -20.41
CA ARG A 557 -10.05 -3.05 -21.65
C ARG A 557 -10.49 -4.09 -22.66
N SER A 558 -10.29 -5.38 -22.37
CA SER A 558 -10.65 -6.46 -23.27
C SER A 558 -11.70 -7.36 -22.64
N LYS A 559 -12.89 -7.35 -23.22
CA LYS A 559 -13.98 -8.27 -22.89
C LYS A 559 -13.52 -9.74 -22.98
N GLU A 560 -12.80 -10.07 -24.04
CA GLU A 560 -12.30 -11.42 -24.31
C GLU A 560 -11.31 -11.88 -23.26
N GLN A 561 -10.39 -10.99 -22.83
CA GLN A 561 -9.41 -11.32 -21.80
C GLN A 561 -10.06 -11.50 -20.43
N ILE A 562 -11.03 -10.65 -20.06
CA ILE A 562 -11.77 -10.81 -18.81
C ILE A 562 -12.57 -12.11 -18.82
N GLN A 563 -13.31 -12.38 -19.90
CA GLN A 563 -14.08 -13.62 -20.05
C GLN A 563 -13.17 -14.84 -19.90
N LYS A 564 -12.03 -14.87 -20.61
CA LYS A 564 -11.07 -15.97 -20.52
C LYS A 564 -10.51 -16.16 -19.11
N ALA A 565 -10.23 -15.07 -18.39
CA ALA A 565 -9.77 -15.16 -17.00
C ALA A 565 -10.86 -15.77 -16.10
N LEU A 566 -12.12 -15.35 -16.28
CA LEU A 566 -13.26 -15.90 -15.52
C LEU A 566 -13.54 -17.36 -15.87
N ASP A 567 -13.37 -17.77 -17.14
CA ASP A 567 -13.53 -19.16 -17.59
C ASP A 567 -12.45 -20.06 -16.95
N LEU A 568 -11.18 -19.62 -16.96
CA LEU A 568 -10.09 -20.34 -16.29
C LEU A 568 -10.35 -20.48 -14.80
N PHE A 569 -10.86 -19.41 -14.16
CA PHE A 569 -11.20 -19.44 -12.75
C PHE A 569 -12.37 -20.40 -12.48
N GLY A 570 -13.39 -20.42 -13.33
CA GLY A 570 -14.51 -21.35 -13.24
C GLY A 570 -14.08 -22.81 -13.20
N LEU A 571 -13.07 -23.19 -14.00
CA LEU A 571 -12.49 -24.54 -13.96
C LEU A 571 -11.90 -24.87 -12.57
N ALA A 572 -11.31 -23.89 -11.86
CA ALA A 572 -10.80 -24.08 -10.51
C ALA A 572 -11.93 -24.25 -9.49
N GLU A 573 -13.05 -23.54 -9.63
CA GLU A 573 -14.24 -23.71 -8.76
C GLU A 573 -14.84 -25.12 -8.86
N GLU A 574 -14.77 -25.75 -10.04
CA GLU A 574 -15.26 -27.12 -10.29
C GLU A 574 -14.36 -28.20 -9.63
N LYS A 575 -13.09 -27.92 -9.35
CA LYS A 575 -12.12 -28.88 -8.82
C LYS A 575 -12.15 -29.04 -7.31
N VAL A 576 -12.85 -28.17 -6.59
CA VAL A 576 -12.82 -28.14 -5.12
C VAL A 576 -14.20 -28.36 -4.52
N ASP A 577 -14.26 -29.09 -3.44
CA ASP A 577 -15.42 -29.08 -2.56
C ASP A 577 -15.50 -27.71 -1.84
N LYS A 578 -16.61 -27.01 -1.99
CA LYS A 578 -16.84 -25.69 -1.42
C LYS A 578 -16.75 -25.64 0.11
N SER A 579 -17.02 -26.74 0.79
CA SER A 579 -16.91 -26.88 2.25
C SER A 579 -15.50 -27.09 2.73
N SER A 580 -14.62 -27.60 1.86
CA SER A 580 -13.20 -27.80 2.16
C SER A 580 -12.45 -26.48 2.34
N ILE A 581 -11.29 -26.53 3.00
CA ILE A 581 -10.41 -25.35 3.11
C ILE A 581 -9.96 -24.84 1.72
N TYR A 582 -9.78 -25.73 0.75
CA TYR A 582 -9.43 -25.38 -0.62
C TYR A 582 -10.58 -24.64 -1.32
N GLY A 583 -11.83 -25.13 -1.14
CA GLY A 583 -13.02 -24.48 -1.67
C GLY A 583 -13.25 -23.10 -1.04
N GLN A 584 -13.01 -22.96 0.25
CA GLN A 584 -13.10 -21.66 0.92
C GLN A 584 -12.06 -20.65 0.38
N ARG A 585 -10.82 -21.10 0.10
CA ARG A 585 -9.75 -20.27 -0.50
C ARG A 585 -10.07 -19.86 -1.93
N VAL A 586 -10.55 -20.77 -2.76
CA VAL A 586 -11.04 -20.45 -4.10
C VAL A 586 -12.25 -19.50 -4.02
N GLY A 587 -13.19 -19.74 -3.12
CA GLY A 587 -14.35 -18.87 -2.89
C GLY A 587 -14.00 -17.46 -2.47
N LEU A 588 -12.89 -17.24 -1.73
CA LEU A 588 -12.40 -15.91 -1.41
C LEU A 588 -11.90 -15.16 -2.66
N ILE A 589 -11.17 -15.86 -3.55
CA ILE A 589 -10.77 -15.28 -4.85
C ILE A 589 -12.00 -14.99 -5.70
N SER A 590 -12.98 -15.90 -5.76
CA SER A 590 -14.25 -15.70 -6.47
C SER A 590 -14.93 -14.38 -6.11
N LYS A 591 -15.06 -14.11 -4.79
CA LYS A 591 -15.63 -12.84 -4.31
C LYS A 591 -14.82 -11.61 -4.75
N SER A 592 -13.50 -11.73 -4.86
CA SER A 592 -12.65 -10.64 -5.35
C SER A 592 -12.84 -10.35 -6.84
N LEU A 593 -13.37 -11.31 -7.61
CA LEU A 593 -13.62 -11.17 -9.05
C LEU A 593 -14.98 -10.52 -9.39
N ASP A 594 -15.78 -10.12 -8.41
CA ASP A 594 -17.07 -9.45 -8.68
C ASP A 594 -16.91 -8.15 -9.45
N SER A 595 -15.82 -7.41 -9.21
CA SER A 595 -15.47 -6.22 -9.99
C SER A 595 -15.16 -6.57 -11.46
N SER A 596 -14.49 -7.69 -11.71
CA SER A 596 -14.21 -8.16 -13.07
C SER A 596 -15.49 -8.63 -13.79
N ARG A 597 -16.39 -9.32 -13.10
CA ARG A 597 -17.70 -9.71 -13.62
C ARG A 597 -18.55 -8.49 -13.98
N ASN A 598 -18.54 -7.46 -13.12
CA ASN A 598 -19.20 -6.20 -13.38
C ASN A 598 -18.62 -5.49 -14.62
N LEU A 599 -17.28 -5.41 -14.70
CA LEU A 599 -16.59 -4.83 -15.85
C LEU A 599 -16.91 -5.58 -17.13
N LEU A 600 -16.92 -6.91 -17.10
CA LEU A 600 -17.30 -7.75 -18.27
C LEU A 600 -18.70 -7.41 -18.76
N ARG A 601 -19.68 -7.30 -17.84
CA ARG A 601 -21.04 -6.89 -18.20
C ARG A 601 -21.06 -5.52 -18.88
N GLN A 602 -20.33 -4.54 -18.36
CA GLN A 602 -20.23 -3.20 -18.93
C GLN A 602 -19.61 -3.18 -20.34
N LEU A 603 -18.50 -3.94 -20.52
CA LEU A 603 -17.84 -4.06 -21.82
C LEU A 603 -18.63 -4.90 -22.84
N SER A 604 -19.59 -5.70 -22.38
CA SER A 604 -20.46 -6.50 -23.24
C SER A 604 -21.64 -5.71 -23.80
N VAL A 605 -21.90 -4.51 -23.30
CA VAL A 605 -22.96 -3.64 -23.80
C VAL A 605 -22.59 -3.09 -25.17
N ASP A 606 -23.45 -3.28 -26.17
CA ASP A 606 -23.29 -2.68 -27.48
C ASP A 606 -23.54 -1.17 -27.43
N ARG A 607 -22.47 -0.41 -27.57
CA ARG A 607 -22.49 1.06 -27.63
C ARG A 607 -22.14 1.61 -29.01
N SER A 608 -22.25 0.80 -30.06
CA SER A 608 -21.96 1.23 -31.44
C SER A 608 -22.87 2.36 -31.91
N ASN A 609 -24.13 2.35 -31.46
CA ASN A 609 -25.19 3.28 -31.88
C ASN A 609 -25.51 4.39 -30.87
N VAL A 610 -24.68 4.61 -29.82
CA VAL A 610 -24.94 5.71 -28.88
C VAL A 610 -24.62 7.08 -29.49
N SER A 611 -25.31 8.10 -29.01
CA SER A 611 -25.08 9.50 -29.39
C SER A 611 -23.62 9.91 -29.16
N ARG A 612 -23.17 10.90 -29.89
CA ARG A 612 -21.81 11.47 -29.70
C ARG A 612 -21.90 12.76 -28.92
N PHE A 613 -21.14 12.85 -27.82
CA PHE A 613 -20.91 14.04 -27.04
C PHE A 613 -19.62 14.67 -27.52
N LYS A 614 -19.70 15.73 -28.35
CA LYS A 614 -18.54 16.40 -28.95
C LYS A 614 -18.35 17.77 -28.31
N PRO A 615 -17.55 17.86 -27.20
CA PRO A 615 -17.26 19.19 -26.64
C PRO A 615 -16.30 19.97 -27.54
N PHE A 616 -16.42 21.28 -27.53
CA PHE A 616 -15.45 22.15 -28.17
C PHE A 616 -14.18 22.17 -27.32
N ARG A 617 -13.00 22.01 -27.94
CA ARG A 617 -11.75 21.99 -27.19
C ARG A 617 -11.20 23.39 -26.96
N PHE A 618 -10.88 23.68 -25.72
CA PHE A 618 -10.19 24.89 -25.28
C PHE A 618 -8.71 24.57 -25.03
N ASP A 619 -7.85 25.52 -25.38
CA ASP A 619 -6.41 25.39 -25.11
C ASP A 619 -6.00 26.07 -23.80
N ASN A 620 -6.85 26.92 -23.22
CA ASN A 620 -6.58 27.69 -22.00
C ASN A 620 -7.82 27.85 -21.11
N ASP A 621 -7.77 27.35 -19.88
CA ASP A 621 -8.85 27.44 -18.88
C ASP A 621 -9.12 28.86 -18.36
N LYS A 622 -8.22 29.81 -18.61
CA LYS A 622 -8.32 31.20 -18.10
C LYS A 622 -9.27 32.10 -18.90
N GLU A 623 -9.78 31.61 -20.01
CA GLU A 623 -10.58 32.43 -20.94
C GLU A 623 -12.09 32.30 -20.71
N ILE A 624 -12.53 31.51 -19.71
CA ILE A 624 -13.93 31.36 -19.32
C ILE A 624 -14.10 31.83 -17.88
N VAL A 625 -15.00 32.75 -17.67
CA VAL A 625 -15.47 33.20 -16.36
C VAL A 625 -16.80 32.54 -16.09
N ILE A 626 -16.92 31.81 -15.00
CA ILE A 626 -18.17 31.12 -14.61
C ILE A 626 -19.04 32.14 -13.84
N ASP A 627 -19.85 32.89 -14.55
CA ASP A 627 -20.71 33.96 -14.00
C ASP A 627 -22.19 33.83 -14.41
N GLY A 628 -22.52 32.83 -15.24
CA GLY A 628 -23.86 32.60 -15.77
C GLY A 628 -24.18 33.48 -16.98
N ASP A 629 -23.23 34.27 -17.48
CA ASP A 629 -23.34 35.08 -18.67
C ASP A 629 -22.54 34.46 -19.81
N LEU A 630 -23.21 33.96 -20.83
CA LEU A 630 -22.59 33.22 -21.94
C LEU A 630 -21.98 34.13 -23.01
N GLU A 631 -21.51 35.30 -22.63
CA GLU A 631 -20.91 36.33 -23.53
C GLU A 631 -19.40 36.07 -23.77
N ASP A 632 -18.77 35.18 -23.05
CA ASP A 632 -17.37 34.82 -23.27
C ASP A 632 -17.08 34.46 -24.72
N PRO A 633 -15.91 34.84 -25.26
CA PRO A 633 -15.49 34.54 -26.63
C PRO A 633 -15.59 33.06 -26.99
N TYR A 634 -15.43 32.17 -26.02
CA TYR A 634 -15.53 30.74 -26.18
C TYR A 634 -16.96 30.27 -26.44
N TRP A 635 -17.93 30.77 -25.67
CA TRP A 635 -19.32 30.41 -25.85
C TRP A 635 -19.83 30.89 -27.18
N LYS A 636 -19.31 32.02 -27.71
CA LYS A 636 -19.63 32.51 -29.06
C LYS A 636 -19.19 31.60 -30.18
N ARG A 637 -18.11 30.79 -29.96
CA ARG A 637 -17.61 29.78 -30.92
C ARG A 637 -18.35 28.46 -30.89
N THR A 638 -19.16 28.19 -29.84
CA THR A 638 -19.88 26.96 -29.67
C THR A 638 -21.32 27.09 -30.12
N ARG A 639 -21.91 26.01 -30.62
CA ARG A 639 -23.32 25.96 -31.02
C ARG A 639 -24.18 25.32 -29.94
N PHE A 640 -25.38 25.84 -29.75
CA PHE A 640 -26.37 25.19 -28.91
C PHE A 640 -26.92 23.92 -29.56
N GLY A 641 -27.07 22.88 -28.76
CA GLY A 641 -27.83 21.67 -29.04
C GLY A 641 -29.07 21.63 -28.17
N GLN A 642 -30.26 21.37 -28.73
CA GLN A 642 -31.46 21.17 -27.92
C GLN A 642 -31.50 19.75 -27.38
N LEU A 643 -31.74 19.57 -26.06
CA LEU A 643 -32.00 18.26 -25.47
C LEU A 643 -33.34 17.69 -26.01
N LYS A 644 -33.35 16.37 -26.11
CA LYS A 644 -34.50 15.61 -26.62
C LYS A 644 -35.19 14.86 -25.49
N SER A 645 -36.43 14.42 -25.70
CA SER A 645 -37.13 13.55 -24.76
C SER A 645 -36.33 12.27 -24.51
N THR A 646 -36.32 11.78 -23.27
CA THR A 646 -35.65 10.52 -22.90
C THR A 646 -36.41 9.29 -23.43
N ASN A 647 -37.74 9.34 -23.50
CA ASN A 647 -38.65 8.21 -23.79
C ASN A 647 -39.27 8.25 -25.17
N VAL A 648 -39.29 9.41 -25.88
CA VAL A 648 -39.79 9.54 -27.22
C VAL A 648 -38.68 9.91 -28.20
N GLU A 649 -38.41 8.99 -29.11
CA GLU A 649 -37.30 9.12 -30.05
C GLU A 649 -37.43 10.37 -30.91
N ASN A 650 -36.34 11.15 -30.99
CA ASN A 650 -36.21 12.42 -31.75
C ASN A 650 -37.22 13.52 -31.38
N HIS A 651 -38.03 13.36 -30.34
CA HIS A 651 -38.97 14.39 -29.87
C HIS A 651 -38.19 15.53 -29.18
N LYS A 652 -38.49 16.75 -29.63
CA LYS A 652 -37.95 17.98 -29.01
C LYS A 652 -39.05 18.62 -28.17
N PRO A 653 -38.87 18.74 -26.86
CA PRO A 653 -39.85 19.43 -26.00
C PRO A 653 -40.10 20.86 -26.44
N LYS A 654 -41.36 21.34 -26.35
CA LYS A 654 -41.73 22.72 -26.68
C LYS A 654 -40.98 23.72 -25.80
N ILE A 655 -40.90 23.46 -24.49
CA ILE A 655 -40.09 24.23 -23.55
C ILE A 655 -38.65 23.68 -23.64
N LYS A 656 -37.77 24.46 -24.16
CA LYS A 656 -36.46 24.02 -24.60
C LYS A 656 -35.46 23.95 -23.45
N THR A 657 -34.54 23.04 -23.58
CA THR A 657 -33.27 23.03 -22.84
C THR A 657 -32.17 23.00 -23.88
N LEU A 658 -31.39 24.07 -23.93
CA LEU A 658 -30.30 24.23 -24.87
C LEU A 658 -28.98 24.02 -24.15
N LEU A 659 -28.05 23.28 -24.76
CA LEU A 659 -26.75 22.90 -24.18
C LEU A 659 -25.61 23.35 -25.08
N LYS A 660 -24.65 24.11 -24.54
CA LYS A 660 -23.30 24.27 -25.06
C LYS A 660 -22.33 23.41 -24.25
N LYS A 661 -21.27 22.95 -24.88
CA LYS A 661 -20.28 22.04 -24.26
C LYS A 661 -18.87 22.32 -24.72
N GLY A 662 -17.97 22.43 -23.77
CA GLY A 662 -16.56 22.66 -23.94
C GLY A 662 -15.71 21.74 -23.09
N MET A 663 -14.45 21.59 -23.44
CA MET A 663 -13.49 20.78 -22.68
C MET A 663 -12.08 21.33 -22.84
N SER A 664 -11.39 21.54 -21.73
CA SER A 664 -9.97 21.86 -21.72
C SER A 664 -9.12 20.60 -21.41
N THR A 665 -7.85 20.80 -21.12
CA THR A 665 -6.97 19.71 -20.65
C THR A 665 -7.24 19.31 -19.21
N SER A 666 -7.99 20.13 -18.45
CA SER A 666 -8.21 19.95 -17.01
C SER A 666 -9.67 19.92 -16.59
N SER A 667 -10.60 20.41 -17.43
CA SER A 667 -11.99 20.63 -17.02
C SER A 667 -12.99 20.41 -18.15
N LEU A 668 -14.20 19.96 -17.80
CA LEU A 668 -15.39 19.93 -18.63
C LEU A 668 -16.21 21.22 -18.36
N TYR A 669 -16.67 21.88 -19.41
CA TYR A 669 -17.49 23.08 -19.33
C TYR A 669 -18.84 22.84 -19.99
N LEU A 670 -19.90 23.17 -19.29
CA LEU A 670 -21.26 23.08 -19.81
C LEU A 670 -21.99 24.41 -19.58
N ALA A 671 -22.76 24.84 -20.55
CA ALA A 671 -23.70 25.93 -20.38
C ALA A 671 -25.08 25.50 -20.86
N LEU A 672 -26.08 25.63 -19.98
CA LEU A 672 -27.48 25.26 -20.27
C LEU A 672 -28.37 26.47 -20.17
N ILE A 673 -29.20 26.70 -21.21
CA ILE A 673 -30.35 27.62 -21.16
C ILE A 673 -31.59 26.75 -20.99
N CYS A 674 -32.25 26.94 -19.87
CA CYS A 674 -33.40 26.18 -19.43
C CYS A 674 -34.67 27.07 -19.47
N GLU A 675 -35.44 27.02 -20.57
CA GLU A 675 -36.71 27.76 -20.67
C GLU A 675 -37.70 27.33 -19.57
N THR A 676 -38.51 28.23 -19.06
CA THR A 676 -39.55 28.03 -18.06
C THR A 676 -40.93 28.44 -18.59
N GLU A 677 -42.00 27.95 -17.97
CA GLU A 677 -43.37 28.46 -18.25
C GLU A 677 -43.56 29.79 -17.53
N GLU A 678 -44.25 30.76 -18.18
CA GLU A 678 -44.51 32.06 -17.59
C GLU A 678 -45.10 31.96 -16.19
N GLY A 679 -44.57 32.72 -15.24
CA GLY A 679 -45.10 32.91 -13.90
C GLY A 679 -44.79 31.83 -12.88
N LYS A 680 -44.03 30.73 -13.21
CA LYS A 680 -43.58 29.74 -12.24
C LYS A 680 -42.22 30.08 -11.69
N GLN A 681 -42.21 30.82 -10.56
CA GLN A 681 -40.99 30.92 -9.74
C GLN A 681 -40.83 29.56 -9.01
N THR A 682 -39.64 28.97 -9.13
CA THR A 682 -39.24 27.82 -8.34
C THR A 682 -39.04 28.26 -6.88
N GLU A 683 -39.76 27.65 -5.96
CA GLU A 683 -39.66 27.92 -4.52
C GLU A 683 -38.20 27.70 -4.02
N LYS A 684 -37.77 28.56 -3.10
CA LYS A 684 -36.48 28.46 -2.46
C LYS A 684 -36.46 27.25 -1.53
N LEU A 685 -35.77 26.21 -1.89
CA LEU A 685 -35.50 25.07 -1.02
C LEU A 685 -34.33 25.40 -0.10
N ASN A 686 -34.59 25.42 1.20
CA ASN A 686 -33.53 25.67 2.21
C ASN A 686 -32.88 24.32 2.58
N LYS A 687 -32.05 23.75 1.67
CA LYS A 687 -31.51 22.40 1.79
C LYS A 687 -30.01 22.42 2.06
N LYS A 688 -29.55 21.41 2.81
CA LYS A 688 -28.12 21.18 3.05
C LYS A 688 -27.45 20.71 1.76
N LYS A 689 -26.14 20.95 1.63
CA LYS A 689 -25.32 20.34 0.57
C LYS A 689 -25.53 18.81 0.60
N ASP A 690 -25.58 18.18 -0.58
CA ASP A 690 -25.79 16.74 -0.77
C ASP A 690 -27.11 16.19 -0.22
N ASP A 691 -28.19 17.02 -0.23
CA ASP A 691 -29.51 16.59 0.15
C ASP A 691 -30.25 15.93 -1.04
N PRO A 692 -30.51 14.60 -0.99
CA PRO A 692 -31.17 13.87 -2.09
C PRO A 692 -32.55 14.38 -2.48
N SER A 693 -33.21 15.18 -1.65
CA SER A 693 -34.51 15.75 -1.94
C SER A 693 -34.51 16.75 -3.11
N ILE A 694 -33.31 17.15 -3.62
CA ILE A 694 -33.19 17.90 -4.89
C ILE A 694 -33.88 17.17 -6.04
N TRP A 695 -33.88 15.84 -6.03
CA TRP A 695 -34.46 15.03 -7.09
C TRP A 695 -35.99 15.00 -7.11
N GLU A 696 -36.65 15.53 -6.10
CA GLU A 696 -38.11 15.68 -6.09
C GLU A 696 -38.54 16.85 -7.00
N GLY A 697 -37.70 17.90 -7.09
CA GLY A 697 -37.95 19.12 -7.83
C GLY A 697 -37.48 19.13 -9.29
N GLU A 698 -37.27 20.34 -9.78
CA GLU A 698 -36.59 20.60 -11.07
C GLU A 698 -35.10 20.64 -10.86
N TYR A 699 -34.36 19.94 -11.73
CA TYR A 699 -32.90 19.95 -11.70
C TYR A 699 -32.31 19.61 -13.08
N VAL A 700 -31.05 19.99 -13.26
CA VAL A 700 -30.15 19.48 -14.30
C VAL A 700 -29.28 18.39 -13.70
N ASP A 701 -29.15 17.30 -14.43
CA ASP A 701 -28.33 16.14 -14.07
C ASP A 701 -27.18 15.96 -15.05
N ILE A 702 -25.97 15.86 -14.56
CA ILE A 702 -24.75 15.63 -15.34
C ILE A 702 -24.17 14.31 -14.89
N LEU A 703 -24.17 13.33 -15.80
CA LEU A 703 -23.80 11.96 -15.55
C LEU A 703 -22.54 11.64 -16.36
N ILE A 704 -21.47 11.23 -15.69
CA ILE A 704 -20.17 10.98 -16.32
C ILE A 704 -19.67 9.59 -15.96
N GLU A 705 -19.61 8.69 -16.94
CA GLU A 705 -18.95 7.42 -16.83
C GLU A 705 -17.56 7.51 -17.43
N THR A 706 -16.53 7.14 -16.66
CA THR A 706 -15.13 7.15 -17.09
C THR A 706 -14.70 5.76 -17.56
N ASP A 707 -13.46 5.62 -17.99
CA ASP A 707 -12.88 4.32 -18.39
C ASP A 707 -12.65 3.35 -17.22
N THR A 708 -12.87 3.80 -15.99
CA THR A 708 -12.93 2.94 -14.80
C THR A 708 -14.32 2.36 -14.58
N HIS A 709 -15.29 2.75 -15.42
CA HIS A 709 -16.69 2.38 -15.31
C HIS A 709 -17.33 2.78 -13.97
N ALA A 710 -16.71 3.72 -13.26
CA ALA A 710 -17.35 4.47 -12.22
C ALA A 710 -18.19 5.59 -12.85
N TYR A 711 -19.37 5.76 -12.34
CA TYR A 711 -20.30 6.76 -12.82
C TYR A 711 -20.44 7.86 -11.75
N TYR A 712 -20.31 9.09 -12.18
CA TYR A 712 -20.39 10.29 -11.35
C TYR A 712 -21.65 11.05 -11.70
N GLN A 713 -22.37 11.52 -10.69
CA GLN A 713 -23.60 12.32 -10.83
C GLN A 713 -23.40 13.67 -10.18
N ILE A 714 -23.78 14.73 -10.89
CA ILE A 714 -23.81 16.09 -10.40
C ILE A 714 -25.19 16.64 -10.74
N SER A 715 -26.01 16.89 -9.73
CA SER A 715 -27.38 17.41 -9.85
C SER A 715 -27.43 18.84 -9.35
N ILE A 716 -27.98 19.76 -10.14
CA ILE A 716 -28.07 21.19 -9.81
C ILE A 716 -29.49 21.67 -10.03
N SER A 717 -30.08 22.27 -8.98
CA SER A 717 -31.40 22.90 -9.05
C SER A 717 -31.31 24.34 -9.58
N PRO A 718 -32.44 24.91 -10.08
CA PRO A 718 -32.48 26.34 -10.45
C PRO A 718 -32.17 27.31 -9.32
N ASN A 719 -32.20 26.83 -8.07
CA ASN A 719 -31.89 27.62 -6.87
C ASN A 719 -30.44 27.56 -6.42
N GLY A 720 -29.59 26.80 -7.17
CA GLY A 720 -28.20 26.66 -6.86
C GLY A 720 -27.90 25.60 -5.81
N GLU A 721 -28.84 24.71 -5.51
CA GLU A 721 -28.55 23.52 -4.70
C GLU A 721 -27.78 22.52 -5.55
N LEU A 722 -26.75 21.92 -4.97
CA LEU A 722 -25.90 20.94 -5.64
C LEU A 722 -25.84 19.66 -4.82
N VAL A 723 -26.07 18.55 -5.50
CA VAL A 723 -25.79 17.19 -4.97
C VAL A 723 -24.83 16.52 -5.93
N ASP A 724 -23.73 16.01 -5.40
CA ASP A 724 -22.77 15.26 -6.18
C ASP A 724 -22.34 13.97 -5.48
N LEU A 725 -22.20 12.90 -6.25
CA LEU A 725 -21.87 11.57 -5.73
C LEU A 725 -21.19 10.71 -6.79
N LYS A 726 -20.48 9.72 -6.29
CA LYS A 726 -19.91 8.64 -7.08
C LYS A 726 -20.77 7.39 -6.94
N VAL A 727 -21.19 6.81 -8.05
CA VAL A 727 -21.92 5.54 -8.10
C VAL A 727 -20.96 4.42 -8.54
N ASN A 728 -20.88 3.37 -7.73
CA ASN A 728 -20.12 2.19 -8.06
C ASN A 728 -20.99 0.95 -7.85
N GLY A 729 -21.55 0.44 -8.93
CA GLY A 729 -22.64 -0.56 -8.88
C GLY A 729 -23.89 0.03 -8.20
N GLU A 730 -24.38 -0.63 -7.16
CA GLU A 730 -25.55 -0.18 -6.38
C GLU A 730 -25.19 0.82 -5.26
N LYS A 731 -23.90 1.08 -5.01
CA LYS A 731 -23.45 1.93 -3.91
C LYS A 731 -23.33 3.38 -4.36
N GLN A 732 -24.03 4.26 -3.67
CA GLN A 732 -23.92 5.70 -3.76
C GLN A 732 -22.93 6.22 -2.69
N ASP A 733 -21.90 6.95 -3.11
CA ASP A 733 -20.91 7.56 -2.22
C ASP A 733 -20.96 9.09 -2.32
N PHE A 734 -21.66 9.72 -1.38
CA PHE A 734 -21.81 11.17 -1.26
C PHE A 734 -20.53 11.86 -0.68
N ARG A 735 -19.47 11.11 -0.39
CA ARG A 735 -18.19 11.71 0.03
C ARG A 735 -17.39 12.23 -1.15
N TRP A 736 -17.76 11.83 -2.35
CA TRP A 736 -17.17 12.39 -3.55
C TRP A 736 -17.69 13.80 -3.77
N ASP A 737 -16.78 14.74 -4.02
CA ASP A 737 -17.07 16.15 -4.28
C ASP A 737 -16.54 16.52 -5.67
N SER A 738 -17.39 16.99 -6.54
CA SER A 738 -17.05 17.35 -7.91
C SER A 738 -16.11 18.55 -8.00
N LEU A 739 -16.01 19.36 -6.95
CA LEU A 739 -15.36 20.67 -6.96
C LEU A 739 -15.84 21.56 -8.12
N ALA A 740 -17.06 21.36 -8.56
CA ALA A 740 -17.62 22.11 -9.66
C ALA A 740 -17.75 23.60 -9.29
N GLU A 741 -17.25 24.46 -10.18
CA GLU A 741 -17.51 25.90 -10.15
C GLU A 741 -18.73 26.14 -11.02
N TYR A 742 -19.79 26.78 -10.51
CA TYR A 742 -21.01 27.04 -11.28
C TYR A 742 -21.66 28.37 -10.93
N ALA A 743 -22.39 28.91 -11.89
CA ALA A 743 -23.19 30.09 -11.71
C ALA A 743 -24.58 29.90 -12.34
N ILE A 744 -25.59 30.52 -11.72
CA ILE A 744 -26.98 30.48 -12.19
C ILE A 744 -27.48 31.91 -12.35
N LYS A 745 -28.00 32.20 -13.54
CA LYS A 745 -28.65 33.47 -13.86
C LYS A 745 -30.10 33.23 -14.21
N LYS A 746 -31.04 33.87 -13.52
CA LYS A 746 -32.47 33.74 -13.74
C LYS A 746 -33.01 34.96 -14.46
N SER A 747 -33.94 34.72 -15.36
CA SER A 747 -34.79 35.71 -16.00
C SER A 747 -36.23 35.27 -15.98
N GLU A 748 -37.14 36.06 -16.47
CA GLU A 748 -38.60 35.83 -16.43
C GLU A 748 -38.99 34.45 -17.02
N ASN A 749 -38.38 34.09 -18.16
CA ASN A 749 -38.81 32.94 -18.95
C ASN A 749 -37.73 31.83 -19.06
N GLN A 750 -36.60 31.96 -18.32
CA GLN A 750 -35.52 31.00 -18.36
C GLN A 750 -34.54 31.14 -17.19
N TRP A 751 -33.78 30.09 -16.95
CA TRP A 751 -32.58 30.17 -16.15
C TRP A 751 -31.39 29.60 -16.94
N VAL A 752 -30.21 30.14 -16.67
CA VAL A 752 -28.96 29.72 -17.28
C VAL A 752 -28.10 29.06 -16.20
N LEU A 753 -27.60 27.88 -16.49
CA LEU A 753 -26.56 27.24 -15.71
C LEU A 753 -25.26 27.26 -16.50
N GLU A 754 -24.23 27.82 -15.92
CA GLU A 754 -22.86 27.70 -16.40
C GLU A 754 -22.04 26.92 -15.35
N ILE A 755 -21.31 25.89 -15.80
CA ILE A 755 -20.59 25.01 -14.90
C ILE A 755 -19.26 24.57 -15.49
N LYS A 756 -18.23 24.56 -14.64
CA LYS A 756 -16.92 23.98 -14.89
C LYS A 756 -16.70 22.83 -13.92
N ILE A 757 -16.42 21.64 -14.43
CA ILE A 757 -16.17 20.42 -13.68
C ILE A 757 -14.69 20.05 -13.86
N PRO A 758 -13.83 20.25 -12.83
CA PRO A 758 -12.42 19.88 -12.91
C PRO A 758 -12.27 18.36 -12.82
N PHE A 759 -11.46 17.76 -13.69
CA PHE A 759 -11.15 16.35 -13.65
C PHE A 759 -9.64 16.07 -13.40
N LEU A 760 -8.81 17.11 -13.40
CA LEU A 760 -7.43 17.07 -12.93
C LEU A 760 -7.32 18.01 -11.74
N THR A 761 -7.35 17.46 -10.53
CA THR A 761 -7.05 18.23 -9.33
C THR A 761 -5.58 18.04 -8.98
N ASN A 762 -4.85 19.14 -8.83
CA ASN A 762 -3.44 19.15 -8.39
C ASN A 762 -3.26 18.76 -6.91
N ASN A 763 -4.34 18.55 -6.18
CA ASN A 763 -4.32 18.43 -4.73
C ASN A 763 -4.23 17.01 -4.18
N GLY A 764 -4.23 15.98 -5.05
CA GLY A 764 -4.07 14.58 -4.58
C GLY A 764 -5.16 14.06 -3.66
N ASP A 765 -6.26 14.82 -3.47
CA ASP A 765 -7.38 14.38 -2.64
C ASP A 765 -8.20 13.30 -3.39
N PRO A 766 -8.23 12.06 -2.90
CA PRO A 766 -8.96 10.98 -3.54
C PRO A 766 -10.48 11.18 -3.57
N ASN A 767 -11.03 12.11 -2.76
CA ASN A 767 -12.45 12.38 -2.71
C ASN A 767 -12.94 13.32 -3.82
N HIS A 768 -12.04 13.97 -4.55
CA HIS A 768 -12.37 14.99 -5.54
C HIS A 768 -11.98 14.63 -6.98
N LYS A 769 -11.48 13.39 -7.19
CA LYS A 769 -10.96 12.99 -8.49
C LYS A 769 -12.00 12.21 -9.28
N LEU A 770 -12.22 12.59 -10.54
CA LEU A 770 -12.79 11.68 -11.52
C LEU A 770 -11.75 10.59 -11.82
N ASP A 771 -12.03 9.37 -11.35
CA ASP A 771 -11.14 8.23 -11.62
C ASP A 771 -11.18 7.89 -13.11
N GLY A 772 -10.04 7.48 -13.62
CA GLY A 772 -9.92 7.03 -14.99
C GLY A 772 -8.99 7.90 -15.83
N ARG A 773 -8.80 7.45 -17.04
CA ARG A 773 -7.95 8.17 -17.99
C ARG A 773 -8.74 9.31 -18.61
N TYR A 774 -8.05 10.37 -18.87
CA TYR A 774 -8.53 11.47 -19.68
C TYR A 774 -8.99 10.95 -21.08
N PRO A 775 -10.16 11.39 -21.60
CA PRO A 775 -10.74 10.86 -22.83
C PRO A 775 -9.93 11.29 -24.07
N LYS A 776 -8.85 10.55 -24.36
CA LYS A 776 -8.02 10.78 -25.55
C LYS A 776 -8.44 9.84 -26.69
N GLY A 777 -9.14 10.41 -27.69
CA GLY A 777 -9.52 9.69 -28.89
C GLY A 777 -10.45 8.50 -28.65
N ASP A 778 -10.53 7.59 -29.61
CA ASP A 778 -11.46 6.45 -29.58
C ASP A 778 -11.04 5.30 -28.63
N LYS A 779 -9.83 5.33 -28.09
CA LYS A 779 -9.28 4.22 -27.31
C LYS A 779 -9.73 4.19 -25.84
N ALA A 780 -10.17 5.33 -25.27
CA ALA A 780 -10.67 5.43 -23.91
C ALA A 780 -11.71 6.57 -23.82
N PRO A 781 -12.89 6.42 -24.46
CA PRO A 781 -13.93 7.43 -24.39
C PRO A 781 -14.54 7.47 -22.99
N TRP A 782 -14.98 8.65 -22.55
CA TRP A 782 -15.97 8.76 -21.50
C TRP A 782 -17.36 8.63 -22.10
N TYR A 783 -18.34 8.34 -21.28
CA TYR A 783 -19.73 8.34 -21.67
C TYR A 783 -20.47 9.34 -20.78
N ILE A 784 -21.18 10.29 -21.40
CA ILE A 784 -21.78 11.42 -20.69
C ILE A 784 -23.26 11.50 -21.07
N ASN A 785 -24.10 11.69 -20.08
CA ASN A 785 -25.45 12.14 -20.27
C ASN A 785 -25.66 13.46 -19.51
N VAL A 786 -26.33 14.40 -20.14
CA VAL A 786 -26.78 15.66 -19.52
C VAL A 786 -28.28 15.72 -19.72
N GLY A 787 -29.02 15.84 -18.65
CA GLY A 787 -30.45 15.83 -18.66
C GLY A 787 -31.06 16.95 -17.81
N ARG A 788 -32.31 17.26 -18.04
CA ARG A 788 -33.13 18.15 -17.20
C ARG A 788 -34.45 17.46 -16.88
N LYS A 789 -34.78 17.43 -15.60
CA LYS A 789 -36.11 17.07 -15.09
C LYS A 789 -36.92 18.35 -14.83
N ARG A 790 -38.16 18.34 -15.28
CA ARG A 790 -39.21 19.29 -14.93
C ARG A 790 -40.44 18.52 -14.44
N THR A 791 -41.31 19.16 -13.70
CA THR A 791 -42.59 18.57 -13.29
C THR A 791 -43.73 19.38 -13.86
N LYS A 792 -44.66 18.72 -14.53
CA LYS A 792 -45.91 19.32 -14.99
C LYS A 792 -47.09 18.49 -14.51
N GLU A 793 -48.01 19.11 -13.78
CA GLU A 793 -49.21 18.43 -13.22
C GLU A 793 -48.83 17.15 -12.44
N GLY A 794 -47.73 17.19 -11.65
CA GLY A 794 -47.24 16.05 -10.88
C GLY A 794 -46.52 14.97 -11.68
N LYS A 795 -46.39 15.10 -13.01
CA LYS A 795 -45.67 14.16 -13.86
C LYS A 795 -44.30 14.67 -14.23
N PRO A 796 -43.24 13.84 -14.13
CA PRO A 796 -41.88 14.23 -14.56
C PRO A 796 -41.83 14.33 -16.08
N LEU A 797 -41.19 15.40 -16.59
CA LEU A 797 -40.84 15.62 -17.97
C LEU A 797 -39.31 15.62 -18.11
N LEU A 798 -38.80 14.61 -18.77
CA LEU A 798 -37.36 14.37 -18.87
C LEU A 798 -36.85 14.65 -20.28
N CYS A 799 -35.77 15.43 -20.40
CA CYS A 799 -35.04 15.56 -21.64
C CYS A 799 -33.54 15.43 -21.41
N SER A 800 -32.81 14.83 -22.37
CA SER A 800 -31.37 14.61 -22.23
C SER A 800 -30.64 14.57 -23.57
N VAL A 801 -29.29 14.51 -23.48
CA VAL A 801 -28.41 14.29 -24.62
C VAL A 801 -28.61 12.90 -25.21
N ALA A 802 -28.70 11.92 -24.32
CA ALA A 802 -28.88 10.52 -24.69
C ALA A 802 -30.38 10.16 -24.70
N HIS A 803 -30.84 9.52 -25.77
CA HIS A 803 -32.17 8.88 -25.76
C HIS A 803 -32.08 7.56 -25.01
N THR A 804 -32.69 7.50 -23.83
CA THR A 804 -32.63 6.34 -22.95
C THR A 804 -33.71 5.30 -23.25
N GLY A 805 -34.83 5.73 -23.90
CA GLY A 805 -35.95 4.88 -24.19
C GLY A 805 -36.96 4.72 -23.02
N VAL A 806 -36.65 5.34 -21.89
CA VAL A 806 -37.42 5.28 -20.63
C VAL A 806 -37.42 6.64 -19.92
N ASP A 807 -38.30 6.77 -18.93
CA ASP A 807 -38.35 7.98 -18.07
C ASP A 807 -37.24 7.98 -17.00
N SER A 808 -35.99 7.92 -17.46
CA SER A 808 -34.80 7.98 -16.61
C SER A 808 -33.59 8.49 -17.36
N PHE A 809 -32.69 9.21 -16.67
CA PHE A 809 -31.37 9.58 -17.19
C PHE A 809 -30.32 8.47 -17.01
N HIS A 810 -30.55 7.53 -16.09
CA HIS A 810 -29.59 6.61 -15.52
C HIS A 810 -29.44 5.29 -16.29
N VAL A 811 -29.76 5.29 -17.59
CA VAL A 811 -29.49 4.16 -18.48
C VAL A 811 -28.09 4.28 -19.04
N ILE A 812 -27.12 3.80 -18.27
CA ILE A 812 -25.67 3.97 -18.50
C ILE A 812 -25.26 3.49 -19.90
N GLU A 813 -25.89 2.43 -20.40
CA GLU A 813 -25.66 1.84 -21.73
C GLU A 813 -25.97 2.80 -22.88
N LYS A 814 -26.80 3.79 -22.62
CA LYS A 814 -27.23 4.79 -23.60
C LYS A 814 -26.46 6.10 -23.55
N PHE A 815 -25.59 6.30 -22.59
CA PHE A 815 -24.81 7.53 -22.44
C PHE A 815 -24.06 7.86 -23.73
N ALA A 816 -24.00 9.13 -24.07
CA ALA A 816 -23.37 9.62 -25.28
C ALA A 816 -21.84 9.47 -25.18
N ARG A 817 -21.22 8.90 -26.20
CA ARG A 817 -19.79 8.71 -26.28
C ARG A 817 -19.06 10.06 -26.39
N CYS A 818 -18.20 10.34 -25.41
CA CYS A 818 -17.41 11.57 -25.34
C CYS A 818 -15.93 11.27 -25.53
N PHE A 819 -15.28 11.98 -26.42
CA PHE A 819 -13.83 11.97 -26.57
C PHE A 819 -13.32 13.34 -26.94
N MET A 820 -12.12 13.67 -26.49
CA MET A 820 -11.50 14.95 -26.82
C MET A 820 -11.04 14.94 -28.27
N GLY A 821 -11.53 15.88 -29.06
CA GLY A 821 -11.06 16.14 -30.41
C GLY A 821 -9.64 16.74 -30.43
N LYS A 822 -9.02 16.79 -31.61
CA LYS A 822 -7.73 17.49 -31.78
C LYS A 822 -7.89 18.99 -31.56
N SER A 823 -6.90 19.59 -30.89
CA SER A 823 -6.84 21.04 -30.71
C SER A 823 -6.64 21.76 -32.04
N SER A 824 -6.92 23.07 -32.07
CA SER A 824 -6.62 23.91 -33.21
C SER A 824 -5.13 23.87 -33.58
N ALA A 825 -4.24 23.84 -32.57
CA ALA A 825 -2.80 23.71 -32.76
C ALA A 825 -2.40 22.34 -33.36
N GLU A 826 -3.00 21.22 -32.86
CA GLU A 826 -2.75 19.87 -33.43
C GLU A 826 -3.32 19.71 -34.85
N ARG A 827 -4.39 20.44 -35.19
CA ARG A 827 -4.92 20.48 -36.57
C ARG A 827 -4.02 21.28 -37.48
N ALA A 828 -3.51 22.43 -37.04
CA ALA A 828 -2.58 23.26 -37.77
C ALA A 828 -1.26 22.53 -38.05
N ALA A 829 -0.68 21.89 -37.02
CA ALA A 829 0.53 21.09 -37.16
C ALA A 829 0.36 19.92 -38.16
N LYS A 830 -0.82 19.29 -38.24
CA LYS A 830 -1.11 18.25 -39.21
C LYS A 830 -1.33 18.79 -40.62
N ALA A 831 -1.80 20.03 -40.74
CA ALA A 831 -1.95 20.71 -42.04
C ALA A 831 -0.61 21.11 -42.64
N THR A 832 0.37 21.50 -41.80
CA THR A 832 1.74 21.84 -42.19
C THR A 832 2.62 20.62 -42.44
N ALA A 833 2.25 19.46 -41.94
CA ALA A 833 2.96 18.20 -42.11
C ALA A 833 2.52 17.38 -43.35
N LYS A 834 1.64 17.91 -44.19
CA LYS A 834 1.38 17.28 -45.49
C LYS A 834 2.56 17.57 -46.41
N PRO A 835 3.19 16.53 -47.02
CA PRO A 835 4.21 16.77 -48.03
C PRO A 835 3.63 17.60 -49.17
N ILE A 836 4.39 18.61 -49.58
CA ILE A 836 4.12 19.37 -50.80
C ILE A 836 4.20 18.31 -51.95
N PRO A 837 3.17 18.15 -52.78
CA PRO A 837 3.33 17.25 -53.95
C PRO A 837 4.49 17.77 -54.81
N GLU A 838 5.37 16.86 -55.20
CA GLU A 838 6.42 17.12 -56.17
C GLU A 838 5.87 17.56 -57.48
#